data_57a979b3d183eaf7f1b51bc36647b5a1
#
_entry.id   57a979b3d183eaf7f1b51bc36647b5a1
#
_cell.length_a   1.000
_cell.length_b   1.000
_cell.length_c   1.000
_cell.angle_alpha   90.00
_cell.angle_beta   90.00
_cell.angle_gamma   90.00
#
_symmetry.space_group_name_H-M   'P 1'
#
loop_
_entity.id
_entity.type
_entity.pdbx_description
1 polymer ?
#
loop_
_entity_poly.entity_id
_entity_poly.type
_entity_poly.pdbx_seq_one_letter_code
_entity_poly.pdbx_strand_id
1 'polypeptide(L)'
;MRTRKLPLLLLTMMAIAVSAQTPLSDSDLSNAYTLKSIKRQVNLCHDPSIVMDNITNPSNPVCYIYGSHLGHGKTTANENYQQWTTWGANQDVTTASNSLFCNTNGYLINYANAYNSHSVTKVKNYKGEEVNFGPFNAHNWQYPGNTDDYRGTIRGNQWAADIIYNKTMKKWCMYMSINGANWCSSIVCLTSNSPEGPWMYQGPVVFSGFAGKWKHVGFDKTDDWKKTDLAIATGCTTLPSKYSPSDSYGNTWPNCIDPCVFYDAEDNLWMSYGSWSGGIFMLRLNKENGLRDYTYRFPNTGSGKAATSDEYFGKKIAGGYYVSGEASYIERIGKYYYLFMSYGGLTTTGGYQMRIFRSENPDGPFKDPYGTSAIYTSYVMNYSSTAKDARGMLLMGGYKWDLMPYAEIAQGHNSAFTDHKGRSFVVYHTRSTIGHEGHEVRVHQLFLNQDGWIMAAPYEFSGETITNDEIASKASITDSEIPGYYQFMRHEYNQNTASKAYETPVDIELAADGTIKGGATGTWERTPGTDFISLTISNVTYKGVLVRQTIDYSDIPALCISACSTSSGSLTIGQKTFTYQQNIWCSKADYKAAIKYTLDKTVVPFVDGQTISTAPKLPTAGYFSARVKWQSSDESIMASDGTLKGKGDVTMTMTIEKDGFSYSKAYHLTVDATVPVTPTITTYYPECGARDFSNAFWTEFSDYYTVTKGNVARFRFVNHNSGTGSNWENWLIVASTAQRGEPGYSEYFVLRNDNYAWDSNGNSLDNTMKYPFAISSNFSWDTFVTDMNGSTVDMTVKYTNEGNIEINSTIKTSAGRTYPYSFLYRPASSAPYILLFFTTERSYITSVETGITSPTITSGHNRQTFNLNGQAVGENFRGFVIQGGKKRYSKGSR
;
A
#
# COMPACT_ATOMS: atom_id res chain seq x y z
N MET A 1 -21.84 26.24 -78.99
CA MET A 1 -20.85 26.65 -77.97
C MET A 1 -21.46 26.51 -76.59
N ARG A 2 -21.06 25.51 -75.87
CA ARG A 2 -21.49 25.28 -74.52
C ARG A 2 -20.28 25.53 -73.58
N THR A 3 -20.31 26.59 -72.84
CA THR A 3 -19.31 26.94 -71.82
C THR A 3 -19.51 26.11 -70.54
N ARG A 4 -18.54 25.28 -70.22
CA ARG A 4 -18.46 24.57 -68.96
C ARG A 4 -17.92 25.51 -67.86
N LYS A 5 -18.66 25.71 -66.78
CA LYS A 5 -18.21 26.35 -65.55
C LYS A 5 -17.52 25.29 -64.68
N LEU A 6 -16.25 25.52 -64.34
CA LEU A 6 -15.52 24.82 -63.27
C LEU A 6 -16.00 25.30 -61.90
N PRO A 7 -16.26 24.47 -60.90
CA PRO A 7 -16.45 24.93 -59.55
C PRO A 7 -15.09 25.19 -58.87
N LEU A 8 -14.93 26.35 -58.28
CA LEU A 8 -13.82 26.77 -57.45
C LEU A 8 -13.93 26.05 -56.12
N LEU A 9 -13.01 25.12 -55.86
CA LEU A 9 -12.89 24.42 -54.58
C LEU A 9 -12.23 25.37 -53.58
N LEU A 10 -13.01 25.91 -52.63
CA LEU A 10 -12.49 26.69 -51.51
C LEU A 10 -11.86 25.70 -50.51
N LEU A 11 -10.54 25.66 -50.48
CA LEU A 11 -9.80 24.97 -49.40
C LEU A 11 -9.84 25.85 -48.18
N THR A 12 -10.72 25.57 -47.24
CA THR A 12 -10.66 26.13 -45.88
C THR A 12 -9.52 25.44 -45.14
N MET A 13 -8.36 26.11 -45.03
CA MET A 13 -7.35 25.77 -44.06
C MET A 13 -7.96 26.03 -42.68
N MET A 14 -8.36 24.99 -41.98
CA MET A 14 -8.52 25.06 -40.54
C MET A 14 -7.13 25.25 -39.92
N ALA A 15 -6.81 26.47 -39.53
CA ALA A 15 -5.74 26.76 -38.64
C ALA A 15 -6.08 26.10 -37.29
N ILE A 16 -5.38 25.02 -36.95
CA ILE A 16 -5.39 24.49 -35.59
C ILE A 16 -4.76 25.59 -34.75
N ALA A 17 -5.58 26.34 -34.02
CA ALA A 17 -5.10 27.25 -33.00
C ALA A 17 -4.43 26.40 -31.91
N VAL A 18 -3.12 26.28 -31.95
CA VAL A 18 -2.33 25.84 -30.79
C VAL A 18 -2.56 26.91 -29.74
N SER A 19 -3.34 26.60 -28.71
CA SER A 19 -3.54 27.49 -27.58
C SER A 19 -2.16 27.76 -26.96
N ALA A 20 -1.76 29.01 -26.91
CA ALA A 20 -0.48 29.38 -26.31
C ALA A 20 -0.48 28.96 -24.82
N GLN A 21 0.54 28.20 -24.42
CA GLN A 21 0.75 27.80 -23.04
C GLN A 21 1.01 29.05 -22.17
N THR A 22 0.46 29.12 -20.99
CA THR A 22 0.77 30.17 -20.01
C THR A 22 2.10 29.89 -19.33
N PRO A 23 3.15 30.69 -19.54
CA PRO A 23 4.44 30.49 -18.92
C PRO A 23 4.41 30.78 -17.42
N LEU A 24 5.05 29.91 -16.65
CA LEU A 24 5.24 30.06 -15.21
C LEU A 24 6.68 30.54 -14.93
N SER A 25 6.83 31.31 -13.86
CA SER A 25 8.10 31.78 -13.32
C SER A 25 8.58 30.89 -12.16
N ASP A 26 9.84 31.04 -11.74
CA ASP A 26 10.40 30.40 -10.55
C ASP A 26 9.59 30.73 -9.28
N SER A 27 9.07 31.96 -9.20
CA SER A 27 8.23 32.37 -8.07
C SER A 27 6.86 31.66 -8.04
N ASP A 28 6.31 31.29 -9.21
CA ASP A 28 5.06 30.51 -9.30
C ASP A 28 5.24 29.09 -8.81
N LEU A 29 6.45 28.55 -8.93
CA LEU A 29 6.83 27.18 -8.57
C LEU A 29 7.43 27.06 -7.18
N SER A 30 7.76 28.16 -6.51
CA SER A 30 8.61 28.17 -5.29
C SER A 30 8.04 27.37 -4.13
N ASN A 31 6.81 27.07 -3.99
CA ASN A 31 6.22 26.25 -2.94
C ASN A 31 5.08 25.39 -3.51
N ALA A 32 5.28 24.88 -4.72
CA ALA A 32 4.21 24.20 -5.44
C ALA A 32 3.81 22.85 -4.82
N TYR A 33 4.70 22.22 -4.05
CA TYR A 33 4.39 20.99 -3.34
C TYR A 33 5.30 20.79 -2.12
N THR A 34 4.84 19.95 -1.20
CA THR A 34 5.60 19.42 -0.09
C THR A 34 5.43 17.89 -0.05
N LEU A 35 6.54 17.17 0.03
CA LEU A 35 6.49 15.73 0.28
C LEU A 35 6.30 15.49 1.78
N LYS A 36 5.42 14.55 2.11
CA LYS A 36 5.14 14.14 3.47
C LYS A 36 5.68 12.73 3.71
N SER A 37 6.45 12.59 4.77
CA SER A 37 6.73 11.26 5.28
C SER A 37 5.50 10.80 6.07
N ILE A 38 4.78 9.84 5.54
CA ILE A 38 3.71 9.18 6.31
C ILE A 38 4.42 8.14 7.17
N LYS A 39 4.68 8.51 8.42
CA LYS A 39 5.00 7.51 9.45
C LYS A 39 3.67 6.87 9.85
N ARG A 40 3.21 5.94 9.05
CA ARG A 40 2.16 5.04 9.51
C ARG A 40 2.75 4.31 10.70
N GLN A 41 2.22 4.59 11.88
CA GLN A 41 2.48 3.71 12.99
C GLN A 41 1.90 2.38 12.54
N VAL A 42 2.80 1.44 12.21
CA VAL A 42 2.44 0.10 11.77
C VAL A 42 1.50 -0.44 12.82
N ASN A 43 0.23 -0.37 12.54
CA ASN A 43 -0.69 -0.99 13.41
C ASN A 43 -0.64 -2.48 13.07
N LEU A 44 -0.16 -3.27 14.01
CA LEU A 44 -0.08 -4.73 13.91
C LEU A 44 -1.47 -5.39 13.80
N CYS A 45 -2.46 -4.65 13.33
CA CYS A 45 -3.82 -5.13 13.14
C CYS A 45 -3.94 -5.83 11.79
N HIS A 46 -3.75 -7.13 11.77
CA HIS A 46 -4.10 -8.00 10.66
C HIS A 46 -5.60 -8.28 10.73
N ASP A 47 -6.28 -8.36 9.58
CA ASP A 47 -7.74 -8.58 9.52
C ASP A 47 -8.54 -7.49 10.25
N PRO A 48 -8.41 -6.21 9.87
CA PRO A 48 -8.96 -5.10 10.65
C PRO A 48 -10.47 -5.03 10.58
N SER A 49 -11.15 -5.11 11.72
CA SER A 49 -12.53 -4.69 11.90
C SER A 49 -12.58 -3.33 12.57
N ILE A 50 -13.35 -2.42 12.02
CA ILE A 50 -13.46 -1.04 12.50
C ILE A 50 -14.82 -0.77 13.12
N VAL A 51 -14.82 0.00 14.19
CA VAL A 51 -16.04 0.57 14.76
C VAL A 51 -15.81 2.02 15.19
N MET A 52 -16.83 2.85 15.00
CA MET A 52 -16.83 4.23 15.48
C MET A 52 -17.64 4.33 16.76
N ASP A 53 -17.00 4.79 17.84
CA ASP A 53 -17.70 5.16 19.07
C ASP A 53 -18.22 6.60 18.96
N ASN A 54 -19.40 6.73 18.42
CA ASN A 54 -20.19 7.97 18.45
C ASN A 54 -21.21 7.99 19.61
N ILE A 55 -21.15 7.02 20.51
CA ILE A 55 -22.06 6.86 21.66
C ILE A 55 -21.50 7.62 22.87
N THR A 56 -20.23 7.36 23.20
CA THR A 56 -19.59 7.96 24.38
C THR A 56 -19.25 9.42 24.18
N ASN A 57 -18.78 9.79 22.97
CA ASN A 57 -18.45 11.16 22.60
C ASN A 57 -18.96 11.50 21.20
N PRO A 58 -20.26 11.83 21.02
CA PRO A 58 -20.84 12.10 19.71
C PRO A 58 -20.23 13.29 18.97
N SER A 59 -19.68 14.27 19.69
CA SER A 59 -19.08 15.48 19.09
C SER A 59 -17.66 15.25 18.58
N ASN A 60 -16.97 14.25 19.09
CA ASN A 60 -15.62 13.87 18.68
C ASN A 60 -15.45 12.34 18.75
N PRO A 61 -16.09 11.60 17.84
CA PRO A 61 -16.05 10.15 17.84
C PRO A 61 -14.63 9.60 17.74
N VAL A 62 -14.40 8.46 18.38
CA VAL A 62 -13.16 7.70 18.29
C VAL A 62 -13.41 6.45 17.47
N CYS A 63 -12.57 6.18 16.49
CA CYS A 63 -12.57 4.92 15.75
C CYS A 63 -11.63 3.92 16.40
N TYR A 64 -12.11 2.69 16.51
CA TYR A 64 -11.36 1.56 17.06
C TYR A 64 -11.22 0.50 15.99
N ILE A 65 -10.05 -0.11 15.88
CA ILE A 65 -9.85 -1.31 15.08
C ILE A 65 -9.38 -2.46 15.97
N TYR A 66 -9.85 -3.64 15.64
CA TYR A 66 -9.37 -4.89 16.20
C TYR A 66 -9.11 -5.88 15.07
N GLY A 67 -8.23 -6.82 15.29
CA GLY A 67 -7.90 -7.85 14.32
C GLY A 67 -7.37 -9.12 14.96
N SER A 68 -6.80 -9.95 14.13
CA SER A 68 -6.19 -11.22 14.53
C SER A 68 -5.12 -11.02 15.59
N HIS A 69 -5.00 -12.01 16.49
CA HIS A 69 -4.05 -12.03 17.59
C HIS A 69 -4.19 -10.87 18.57
N LEU A 70 -5.41 -10.30 18.67
CA LEU A 70 -5.72 -9.11 19.50
C LEU A 70 -4.97 -7.84 19.06
N GLY A 71 -4.54 -7.76 17.81
CA GLY A 71 -4.09 -6.50 17.23
C GLY A 71 -5.19 -5.45 17.38
N HIS A 72 -4.85 -4.25 17.86
CA HIS A 72 -5.85 -3.20 18.06
C HIS A 72 -5.24 -1.80 17.99
N GLY A 73 -6.08 -0.83 17.72
CA GLY A 73 -5.72 0.57 17.66
C GLY A 73 -6.92 1.49 17.70
N LYS A 74 -6.68 2.75 17.99
CA LYS A 74 -7.69 3.81 17.97
C LYS A 74 -7.18 5.07 17.32
N THR A 75 -8.08 5.81 16.70
CA THR A 75 -7.83 7.14 16.13
C THR A 75 -9.09 7.98 16.23
N THR A 76 -8.96 9.31 16.25
CA THR A 76 -10.12 10.19 16.28
C THR A 76 -10.71 10.37 14.88
N ALA A 77 -12.03 10.58 14.79
CA ALA A 77 -12.71 10.81 13.52
C ALA A 77 -12.28 12.10 12.80
N ASN A 78 -11.59 13.00 13.48
CA ASN A 78 -11.03 14.23 12.90
C ASN A 78 -9.65 14.00 12.28
N GLU A 79 -9.05 12.88 12.54
CA GLU A 79 -7.80 12.46 11.90
C GLU A 79 -8.11 11.77 10.56
N ASN A 80 -7.10 11.65 9.75
CA ASN A 80 -7.23 11.07 8.40
C ASN A 80 -7.14 9.54 8.37
N TYR A 81 -7.32 8.86 9.51
CA TYR A 81 -7.20 7.41 9.69
C TYR A 81 -5.85 6.81 9.29
N GLN A 82 -4.82 7.62 9.19
CA GLN A 82 -3.47 7.17 8.86
C GLN A 82 -2.60 6.93 10.09
N GLN A 83 -3.03 7.40 11.26
CA GLN A 83 -2.32 7.26 12.52
C GLN A 83 -3.20 6.60 13.57
N TRP A 84 -2.67 5.53 14.17
CA TRP A 84 -3.34 4.75 15.17
C TRP A 84 -2.50 4.67 16.43
N THR A 85 -3.13 4.74 17.57
CA THR A 85 -2.51 4.54 18.88
C THR A 85 -3.05 3.29 19.54
N THR A 86 -2.21 2.54 20.21
CA THR A 86 -2.63 1.37 21.00
C THR A 86 -2.96 1.81 22.42
N TRP A 87 -3.73 1.00 23.14
CA TRP A 87 -4.03 1.20 24.56
C TRP A 87 -3.86 -0.11 25.31
N GLY A 88 -3.77 -0.01 26.66
CA GLY A 88 -3.71 -1.18 27.56
C GLY A 88 -2.47 -2.02 27.35
N ALA A 89 -2.61 -3.31 27.52
CA ALA A 89 -1.51 -4.23 27.48
C ALA A 89 -1.05 -4.54 26.07
N ASN A 90 0.25 -4.71 25.95
CA ASN A 90 0.86 -5.32 24.77
C ASN A 90 0.20 -6.68 24.49
N GLN A 91 0.32 -7.12 23.22
CA GLN A 91 -0.19 -8.39 22.73
C GLN A 91 0.25 -9.66 23.52
N ASP A 92 1.16 -9.56 24.48
CA ASP A 92 1.67 -10.64 25.32
C ASP A 92 1.10 -10.62 26.73
N VAL A 93 -0.22 -10.48 26.86
CA VAL A 93 -0.86 -10.38 28.16
C VAL A 93 -0.94 -11.75 28.83
N THR A 94 0.14 -12.14 29.44
CA THR A 94 0.18 -13.34 30.29
C THR A 94 -0.26 -13.07 31.74
N THR A 95 -0.32 -11.79 32.13
CA THR A 95 -0.66 -11.38 33.49
C THR A 95 -2.05 -10.75 33.53
N ALA A 96 -2.81 -11.03 34.57
CA ALA A 96 -4.16 -10.50 34.76
C ALA A 96 -4.19 -8.96 34.85
N SER A 97 -3.16 -8.32 35.39
CA SER A 97 -3.12 -6.86 35.61
C SER A 97 -3.15 -6.01 34.34
N ASN A 98 -2.79 -6.59 33.24
CA ASN A 98 -2.74 -5.90 31.94
C ASN A 98 -3.70 -6.51 30.89
N SER A 99 -4.63 -7.36 31.29
CA SER A 99 -5.47 -8.09 30.36
C SER A 99 -6.54 -7.22 29.72
N LEU A 100 -6.86 -7.52 28.46
CA LEU A 100 -8.07 -7.05 27.80
C LEU A 100 -9.32 -7.85 28.21
N PHE A 101 -9.21 -8.86 29.09
CA PHE A 101 -10.29 -9.74 29.48
C PHE A 101 -10.63 -9.63 30.96
N CYS A 102 -11.88 -9.89 31.29
CA CYS A 102 -12.35 -10.02 32.65
C CYS A 102 -13.25 -11.26 32.81
N ASN A 103 -13.39 -11.75 34.05
CA ASN A 103 -14.36 -12.78 34.39
C ASN A 103 -15.77 -12.21 34.55
N THR A 104 -16.73 -13.06 34.83
CA THR A 104 -18.15 -12.70 35.01
C THR A 104 -18.42 -11.77 36.21
N ASN A 105 -17.45 -11.61 37.08
CA ASN A 105 -17.51 -10.66 38.20
C ASN A 105 -16.78 -9.34 37.89
N GLY A 106 -16.23 -9.17 36.66
CA GLY A 106 -15.51 -7.96 36.24
C GLY A 106 -14.05 -7.88 36.66
N TYR A 107 -13.48 -8.92 37.30
CA TYR A 107 -12.07 -8.94 37.65
C TYR A 107 -11.23 -9.32 36.44
N LEU A 108 -10.13 -8.58 36.21
CA LEU A 108 -9.18 -8.87 35.14
C LEU A 108 -8.62 -10.29 35.26
N ILE A 109 -8.56 -11.00 34.15
CA ILE A 109 -8.00 -12.35 34.05
C ILE A 109 -7.09 -12.44 32.84
N ASN A 110 -6.13 -13.36 32.85
CA ASN A 110 -5.36 -13.67 31.64
C ASN A 110 -6.25 -14.40 30.63
N TYR A 111 -5.91 -14.35 29.34
CA TYR A 111 -6.75 -14.98 28.35
C TYR A 111 -6.70 -16.52 28.34
N ALA A 112 -5.79 -17.17 29.08
CA ALA A 112 -5.87 -18.60 29.31
C ALA A 112 -7.17 -18.98 30.05
N ASN A 113 -7.70 -18.07 30.84
CA ASN A 113 -8.92 -18.25 31.63
C ASN A 113 -10.14 -17.54 31.02
N ALA A 114 -9.97 -16.75 29.97
CA ALA A 114 -11.04 -15.92 29.40
C ALA A 114 -12.29 -16.74 28.99
N TYR A 115 -12.12 -17.96 28.54
CA TYR A 115 -13.19 -18.83 28.03
C TYR A 115 -13.61 -19.95 29.00
N ASN A 116 -13.20 -19.92 30.24
CA ASN A 116 -13.56 -20.96 31.23
C ASN A 116 -15.00 -20.86 31.72
N SER A 117 -15.55 -19.65 31.78
CA SER A 117 -16.95 -19.44 32.20
C SER A 117 -17.54 -18.25 31.42
N HIS A 118 -18.78 -18.38 31.01
CA HIS A 118 -19.52 -17.36 30.28
C HIS A 118 -20.71 -16.83 31.08
N SER A 119 -21.14 -15.59 30.76
CA SER A 119 -22.17 -14.89 31.54
C SER A 119 -23.58 -15.37 31.25
N VAL A 120 -23.87 -15.84 30.05
CA VAL A 120 -25.20 -16.37 29.70
C VAL A 120 -25.30 -17.84 30.10
N THR A 121 -26.21 -18.18 30.95
CA THR A 121 -26.41 -19.55 31.47
C THR A 121 -27.75 -20.17 31.02
N LYS A 122 -28.63 -19.39 30.38
CA LYS A 122 -29.90 -19.86 29.86
C LYS A 122 -30.21 -19.19 28.52
N VAL A 123 -30.79 -19.92 27.61
CA VAL A 123 -31.27 -19.44 26.30
C VAL A 123 -32.58 -20.12 25.95
N LYS A 124 -33.33 -19.56 24.99
CA LYS A 124 -34.44 -20.27 24.35
C LYS A 124 -33.88 -21.22 23.30
N ASN A 125 -34.33 -22.48 23.31
CA ASN A 125 -33.94 -23.48 22.30
C ASN A 125 -34.76 -23.28 20.99
N TYR A 126 -34.54 -24.17 20.02
CA TYR A 126 -35.21 -24.14 18.71
C TYR A 126 -36.75 -24.23 18.77
N LYS A 127 -37.35 -24.58 19.92
CA LYS A 127 -38.79 -24.57 20.17
C LYS A 127 -39.27 -23.34 20.92
N GLY A 128 -38.35 -22.47 21.35
CA GLY A 128 -38.65 -21.32 22.20
C GLY A 128 -38.74 -21.65 23.71
N GLU A 129 -38.37 -22.87 24.12
CA GLU A 129 -38.32 -23.31 25.52
C GLU A 129 -37.01 -22.83 26.18
N GLU A 130 -37.08 -22.31 27.42
CA GLU A 130 -35.90 -21.96 28.18
C GLU A 130 -35.13 -23.22 28.59
N VAL A 131 -33.83 -23.27 28.25
CA VAL A 131 -32.95 -24.37 28.55
C VAL A 131 -31.62 -23.86 29.11
N ASN A 132 -30.89 -24.72 29.82
CA ASN A 132 -29.57 -24.42 30.28
C ASN A 132 -28.61 -24.25 29.07
N PHE A 133 -27.72 -23.25 29.19
CA PHE A 133 -26.70 -22.93 28.19
C PHE A 133 -25.33 -23.13 28.77
N GLY A 134 -24.65 -24.19 28.37
CA GLY A 134 -23.30 -24.51 28.81
C GLY A 134 -23.19 -25.20 30.18
N PRO A 135 -21.99 -25.11 30.81
CA PRO A 135 -20.88 -24.26 30.37
C PRO A 135 -20.17 -24.76 29.11
N PHE A 136 -19.83 -23.83 28.21
CA PHE A 136 -19.10 -24.09 26.98
C PHE A 136 -17.75 -23.39 27.01
N ASN A 137 -16.67 -24.14 26.87
CA ASN A 137 -15.32 -23.61 26.69
C ASN A 137 -14.94 -23.67 25.23
N ALA A 138 -15.11 -22.57 24.51
CA ALA A 138 -14.85 -22.51 23.08
C ALA A 138 -13.36 -22.70 22.75
N HIS A 139 -12.44 -22.31 23.64
CA HIS A 139 -11.02 -22.51 23.42
C HIS A 139 -10.67 -24.01 23.47
N ASN A 140 -11.27 -24.78 24.37
CA ASN A 140 -11.02 -26.23 24.45
C ASN A 140 -11.65 -27.00 23.28
N TRP A 141 -12.61 -26.42 22.57
CA TRP A 141 -13.19 -27.02 21.37
C TRP A 141 -12.20 -27.05 20.21
N GLN A 142 -11.31 -26.07 20.11
CA GLN A 142 -10.30 -26.05 19.05
C GLN A 142 -9.41 -27.30 19.09
N TYR A 143 -9.10 -27.82 17.91
CA TYR A 143 -8.02 -28.81 17.76
C TYR A 143 -6.72 -28.07 17.41
N PRO A 144 -5.68 -28.13 18.26
CA PRO A 144 -4.47 -27.29 18.09
C PRO A 144 -3.61 -27.67 16.87
N GLY A 145 -3.83 -28.85 16.25
CA GLY A 145 -3.09 -29.26 15.08
C GLY A 145 -1.61 -29.53 15.35
N ASN A 146 -0.72 -28.87 14.63
CA ASN A 146 0.72 -29.04 14.78
C ASN A 146 1.23 -28.18 15.95
N THR A 147 2.01 -28.78 16.85
CA THR A 147 2.55 -28.11 18.05
C THR A 147 3.59 -27.03 17.74
N ASP A 148 4.17 -27.03 16.55
CA ASP A 148 5.17 -26.04 16.14
C ASP A 148 4.57 -24.75 15.62
N ASP A 149 3.24 -24.70 15.47
CA ASP A 149 2.53 -23.53 15.02
C ASP A 149 2.00 -22.73 16.22
N TYR A 150 2.14 -21.40 16.17
CA TYR A 150 1.53 -20.49 17.14
C TYR A 150 0.01 -20.72 17.33
N ARG A 151 -0.65 -21.38 16.38
CA ARG A 151 -2.03 -21.85 16.50
C ARG A 151 -2.28 -22.77 17.72
N GLY A 152 -1.24 -23.40 18.25
CA GLY A 152 -1.32 -24.14 19.52
C GLY A 152 -1.44 -23.25 20.75
N THR A 153 -1.28 -21.92 20.62
CA THR A 153 -1.42 -20.97 21.70
C THR A 153 -2.79 -20.30 21.70
N ILE A 154 -3.29 -19.90 22.85
CA ILE A 154 -4.57 -19.20 22.97
C ILE A 154 -4.59 -17.96 22.10
N ARG A 155 -3.56 -17.13 22.16
CA ARG A 155 -3.42 -15.92 21.36
C ARG A 155 -3.37 -16.22 19.87
N GLY A 156 -2.57 -17.17 19.45
CA GLY A 156 -2.44 -17.56 18.04
C GLY A 156 -3.74 -18.04 17.40
N ASN A 157 -4.70 -18.47 18.19
CA ASN A 157 -5.99 -18.98 17.73
C ASN A 157 -7.12 -17.95 17.75
N GLN A 158 -6.89 -16.73 18.22
CA GLN A 158 -7.86 -15.64 18.20
C GLN A 158 -7.69 -14.83 16.92
N TRP A 159 -8.63 -14.99 15.98
CA TRP A 159 -8.56 -14.41 14.64
C TRP A 159 -9.78 -13.54 14.33
N ALA A 160 -9.58 -12.56 13.44
CA ALA A 160 -10.61 -11.81 12.74
C ALA A 160 -11.79 -11.41 13.64
N ALA A 161 -11.50 -10.60 14.64
CA ALA A 161 -12.54 -10.04 15.49
C ALA A 161 -13.41 -9.05 14.71
N ASP A 162 -14.71 -9.07 14.97
CA ASP A 162 -15.62 -7.98 14.58
C ASP A 162 -16.27 -7.34 15.80
N ILE A 163 -16.51 -6.03 15.77
CA ILE A 163 -17.04 -5.28 16.91
C ILE A 163 -18.26 -4.46 16.49
N ILE A 164 -19.29 -4.53 17.34
CA ILE A 164 -20.50 -3.72 17.17
C ILE A 164 -21.02 -3.22 18.53
N TYR A 165 -21.65 -2.04 18.55
CA TYR A 165 -22.43 -1.61 19.70
C TYR A 165 -23.81 -2.27 19.67
N ASN A 166 -24.10 -3.13 20.64
CA ASN A 166 -25.42 -3.72 20.77
C ASN A 166 -26.37 -2.72 21.44
N LYS A 167 -27.29 -2.17 20.65
CA LYS A 167 -28.24 -1.11 21.06
C LYS A 167 -29.17 -1.56 22.19
N THR A 168 -29.56 -2.83 22.20
CA THR A 168 -30.47 -3.42 23.22
C THR A 168 -29.75 -3.66 24.54
N MET A 169 -28.59 -4.29 24.48
CA MET A 169 -27.76 -4.55 25.66
C MET A 169 -27.09 -3.28 26.21
N LYS A 170 -26.94 -2.26 25.38
CA LYS A 170 -26.16 -1.05 25.65
C LYS A 170 -24.71 -1.39 26.01
N LYS A 171 -24.15 -2.32 25.26
CA LYS A 171 -22.78 -2.82 25.41
C LYS A 171 -22.09 -2.94 24.06
N TRP A 172 -20.80 -2.84 24.08
CA TRP A 172 -19.97 -3.26 22.97
C TRP A 172 -19.90 -4.79 22.95
N CYS A 173 -20.08 -5.37 21.78
CA CYS A 173 -19.96 -6.80 21.53
C CYS A 173 -18.82 -7.02 20.54
N MET A 174 -17.89 -7.89 20.92
CA MET A 174 -16.81 -8.37 20.06
C MET A 174 -17.12 -9.83 19.71
N TYR A 175 -17.16 -10.13 18.44
CA TYR A 175 -17.28 -11.48 17.92
C TYR A 175 -15.91 -11.95 17.47
N MET A 176 -15.37 -12.96 18.16
CA MET A 176 -13.99 -13.42 17.98
C MET A 176 -13.98 -14.84 17.45
N SER A 177 -13.21 -15.10 16.42
CA SER A 177 -12.90 -16.44 15.94
C SER A 177 -11.92 -17.13 16.88
N ILE A 178 -12.29 -18.32 17.37
CA ILE A 178 -11.36 -19.23 18.03
C ILE A 178 -11.06 -20.34 17.02
N ASN A 179 -10.00 -20.14 16.25
CA ASN A 179 -9.65 -21.03 15.14
C ASN A 179 -8.94 -22.28 15.64
N GLY A 180 -9.20 -23.42 15.01
CA GLY A 180 -8.55 -24.69 15.27
C GLY A 180 -8.27 -25.45 13.98
N ALA A 181 -7.36 -26.43 14.05
CA ALA A 181 -7.09 -27.31 12.93
C ALA A 181 -8.30 -28.15 12.60
N ASN A 182 -8.40 -28.62 11.34
CA ASN A 182 -9.44 -29.55 10.88
C ASN A 182 -10.87 -29.00 11.09
N TRP A 183 -11.05 -27.68 10.93
CA TRP A 183 -12.33 -26.98 11.09
C TRP A 183 -12.92 -27.01 12.49
N CYS A 184 -12.18 -27.45 13.52
CA CYS A 184 -12.63 -27.43 14.91
C CYS A 184 -12.51 -26.01 15.46
N SER A 185 -13.35 -25.12 14.97
CA SER A 185 -13.39 -23.71 15.30
C SER A 185 -14.70 -23.30 15.94
N SER A 186 -14.69 -22.14 16.57
CA SER A 186 -15.90 -21.52 17.10
C SER A 186 -15.83 -20.00 16.99
N ILE A 187 -16.99 -19.37 16.87
CA ILE A 187 -17.15 -17.93 17.03
C ILE A 187 -17.77 -17.69 18.39
N VAL A 188 -17.20 -16.76 19.15
CA VAL A 188 -17.66 -16.38 20.48
C VAL A 188 -18.09 -14.93 20.51
N CYS A 189 -19.01 -14.60 21.43
CA CYS A 189 -19.35 -13.23 21.75
C CYS A 189 -18.69 -12.85 23.08
N LEU A 190 -18.02 -11.70 23.08
CA LEU A 190 -17.45 -11.04 24.25
C LEU A 190 -18.14 -9.69 24.40
N THR A 191 -18.35 -9.24 25.62
CA THR A 191 -19.04 -7.97 25.89
C THR A 191 -18.23 -7.05 26.78
N SER A 192 -18.36 -5.75 26.55
CA SER A 192 -17.74 -4.72 27.39
C SER A 192 -18.61 -3.47 27.46
N ASN A 193 -18.40 -2.66 28.50
CA ASN A 193 -19.00 -1.31 28.60
C ASN A 193 -18.18 -0.27 27.80
N SER A 194 -17.00 -0.60 27.35
CA SER A 194 -16.10 0.27 26.57
C SER A 194 -15.57 -0.48 25.36
N PRO A 195 -15.37 0.20 24.21
CA PRO A 195 -14.71 -0.42 23.07
C PRO A 195 -13.23 -0.78 23.34
N GLU A 196 -12.65 -0.27 24.42
CA GLU A 196 -11.29 -0.61 24.86
C GLU A 196 -11.23 -1.85 25.78
N GLY A 197 -12.39 -2.45 26.08
CA GLY A 197 -12.47 -3.54 27.05
C GLY A 197 -12.60 -3.04 28.52
N PRO A 198 -12.33 -3.87 29.53
CA PRO A 198 -12.02 -5.29 29.37
C PRO A 198 -13.23 -6.10 28.87
N TRP A 199 -12.94 -7.18 28.15
CA TRP A 199 -13.93 -8.02 27.48
C TRP A 199 -14.31 -9.23 28.34
N MET A 200 -15.60 -9.46 28.50
CA MET A 200 -16.15 -10.58 29.26
C MET A 200 -16.77 -11.59 28.31
N TYR A 201 -16.45 -12.86 28.48
CA TYR A 201 -17.02 -13.93 27.68
C TYR A 201 -18.52 -14.07 27.93
N GLN A 202 -19.31 -13.78 26.90
CA GLN A 202 -20.77 -13.87 26.92
C GLN A 202 -21.24 -15.29 26.63
N GLY A 203 -20.60 -15.98 25.71
CA GLY A 203 -20.86 -17.34 25.28
C GLY A 203 -20.46 -17.60 23.84
N PRO A 204 -20.47 -18.87 23.41
CA PRO A 204 -20.28 -19.23 22.01
C PRO A 204 -21.50 -18.87 21.17
N VAL A 205 -21.28 -18.62 19.86
CA VAL A 205 -22.33 -18.32 18.89
C VAL A 205 -22.55 -19.51 17.96
N VAL A 206 -21.46 -20.13 17.50
CA VAL A 206 -21.50 -21.27 16.57
C VAL A 206 -20.21 -22.07 16.65
N PHE A 207 -20.30 -23.37 16.42
CA PHE A 207 -19.16 -24.28 16.35
C PHE A 207 -19.09 -24.98 15.00
N SER A 208 -17.90 -25.43 14.61
CA SER A 208 -17.67 -26.27 13.43
C SER A 208 -16.78 -27.47 13.77
N GLY A 209 -16.70 -28.44 12.86
CA GLY A 209 -15.80 -29.57 12.99
C GLY A 209 -16.36 -30.76 13.78
N PHE A 210 -17.65 -31.04 13.74
CA PHE A 210 -18.31 -32.14 14.49
C PHE A 210 -17.93 -33.55 14.04
N ALA A 211 -17.13 -33.71 13.03
CA ALA A 211 -16.94 -34.98 12.30
C ALA A 211 -16.24 -36.13 13.07
N GLY A 212 -15.98 -36.00 14.35
CA GLY A 212 -15.50 -37.09 15.20
C GLY A 212 -14.14 -37.74 14.82
N LYS A 213 -13.52 -37.29 13.75
CA LYS A 213 -12.19 -37.77 13.31
C LYS A 213 -11.04 -37.29 14.18
N TRP A 214 -11.26 -36.21 14.90
CA TRP A 214 -10.19 -35.46 15.55
C TRP A 214 -10.42 -35.43 17.05
N LYS A 215 -9.35 -35.64 17.78
CA LYS A 215 -9.38 -35.57 19.23
C LYS A 215 -9.25 -34.10 19.65
N HIS A 216 -10.36 -33.52 20.14
CA HIS A 216 -10.32 -32.20 20.75
C HIS A 216 -9.56 -32.21 22.08
N VAL A 217 -8.96 -31.09 22.44
CA VAL A 217 -8.25 -30.96 23.72
C VAL A 217 -9.24 -31.11 24.88
N GLY A 218 -9.03 -32.15 25.70
CA GLY A 218 -9.90 -32.42 26.87
C GLY A 218 -11.28 -32.99 26.54
N PHE A 219 -11.48 -33.53 25.32
CA PHE A 219 -12.75 -34.10 24.88
C PHE A 219 -12.60 -35.55 24.39
N ASP A 220 -13.67 -36.31 24.50
CA ASP A 220 -13.77 -37.68 24.01
C ASP A 220 -14.46 -37.70 22.63
N LYS A 221 -13.96 -38.53 21.72
CA LYS A 221 -14.37 -38.55 20.30
C LYS A 221 -15.85 -38.83 20.05
N THR A 222 -16.51 -39.57 20.89
CA THR A 222 -17.85 -40.06 20.62
C THR A 222 -18.94 -39.09 21.00
N ASP A 223 -18.67 -38.22 21.97
CA ASP A 223 -19.67 -37.34 22.57
C ASP A 223 -19.26 -35.86 22.57
N ASP A 224 -18.19 -35.52 21.89
CA ASP A 224 -17.65 -34.14 21.87
C ASP A 224 -18.69 -33.11 21.43
N TRP A 225 -19.50 -33.43 20.41
CA TRP A 225 -20.55 -32.54 19.93
C TRP A 225 -21.57 -32.16 21.03
N LYS A 226 -21.74 -32.96 22.07
CA LYS A 226 -22.62 -32.66 23.21
C LYS A 226 -22.11 -31.49 24.07
N LYS A 227 -20.85 -31.11 23.91
CA LYS A 227 -20.24 -29.97 24.58
C LYS A 227 -20.33 -28.69 23.75
N THR A 228 -21.19 -28.69 22.73
CA THR A 228 -21.53 -27.57 21.88
C THR A 228 -23.01 -27.24 21.97
N ASP A 229 -23.43 -26.17 21.34
CA ASP A 229 -24.84 -25.74 21.28
C ASP A 229 -25.69 -26.51 20.24
N LEU A 230 -25.14 -27.53 19.58
CA LEU A 230 -25.82 -28.24 18.48
C LEU A 230 -27.20 -28.78 18.87
N ALA A 231 -27.30 -29.41 20.04
CA ALA A 231 -28.58 -29.94 20.53
C ALA A 231 -29.58 -28.83 20.84
N ILE A 232 -29.16 -27.69 21.32
CA ILE A 232 -30.01 -26.51 21.59
C ILE A 232 -30.61 -25.98 20.28
N ALA A 233 -29.81 -25.95 19.23
CA ALA A 233 -30.19 -25.41 17.92
C ALA A 233 -31.08 -26.37 17.11
N THR A 234 -30.85 -27.69 17.22
CA THR A 234 -31.47 -28.68 16.32
C THR A 234 -32.39 -29.66 17.04
N GLY A 235 -32.22 -29.83 18.34
CA GLY A 235 -32.93 -30.85 19.13
C GLY A 235 -32.40 -32.26 18.93
N CYS A 236 -31.23 -32.44 18.32
CA CYS A 236 -30.66 -33.74 18.09
C CYS A 236 -30.23 -34.41 19.40
N THR A 237 -30.46 -35.73 19.49
CA THR A 237 -30.00 -36.58 20.59
C THR A 237 -28.81 -37.45 20.23
N THR A 238 -28.48 -37.50 18.93
CA THR A 238 -27.30 -38.13 18.34
C THR A 238 -26.77 -37.21 17.26
N LEU A 239 -25.44 -37.27 16.98
CA LEU A 239 -24.86 -36.46 15.93
C LEU A 239 -25.51 -36.81 14.57
N PRO A 240 -26.19 -35.86 13.91
CA PRO A 240 -26.73 -36.09 12.59
C PRO A 240 -25.62 -36.39 11.56
N SER A 241 -25.86 -37.43 10.74
CA SER A 241 -24.88 -37.91 9.75
C SER A 241 -24.43 -36.82 8.75
N LYS A 242 -25.29 -35.82 8.46
CA LYS A 242 -24.96 -34.67 7.62
C LYS A 242 -23.75 -33.86 8.13
N TYR A 243 -23.51 -33.84 9.44
CA TYR A 243 -22.39 -33.16 10.06
C TYR A 243 -21.11 -34.00 10.18
N SER A 244 -21.17 -35.25 9.72
CA SER A 244 -20.05 -36.19 9.63
C SER A 244 -19.97 -36.76 8.22
N PRO A 245 -19.75 -35.94 7.18
CA PRO A 245 -19.72 -36.40 5.80
C PRO A 245 -18.59 -37.42 5.58
N SER A 246 -18.78 -38.33 4.63
CA SER A 246 -17.79 -39.37 4.30
C SER A 246 -16.52 -38.83 3.66
N ASP A 247 -16.64 -37.67 2.99
CA ASP A 247 -15.52 -36.90 2.45
C ASP A 247 -15.01 -35.88 3.50
N SER A 248 -14.41 -34.81 3.07
CA SER A 248 -13.94 -33.76 3.99
C SER A 248 -15.12 -32.94 4.53
N TYR A 249 -15.13 -32.66 5.83
CA TYR A 249 -16.08 -31.73 6.47
C TYR A 249 -16.16 -30.41 5.72
N GLY A 250 -15.02 -29.80 5.40
CA GLY A 250 -14.92 -28.52 4.71
C GLY A 250 -15.40 -28.53 3.25
N ASN A 251 -15.73 -29.68 2.66
CA ASN A 251 -16.41 -29.70 1.37
C ASN A 251 -17.86 -29.21 1.44
N THR A 252 -18.47 -29.32 2.59
CA THR A 252 -19.92 -29.06 2.77
C THR A 252 -20.18 -27.89 3.69
N TRP A 253 -19.50 -27.83 4.82
CA TRP A 253 -19.79 -26.92 5.92
C TRP A 253 -18.72 -25.83 6.08
N PRO A 254 -19.08 -24.69 6.69
CA PRO A 254 -18.14 -23.60 6.90
C PRO A 254 -17.10 -23.96 7.95
N ASN A 255 -15.93 -23.30 7.88
CA ASN A 255 -15.11 -23.08 9.06
C ASN A 255 -15.73 -21.91 9.84
N CYS A 256 -16.00 -22.06 11.14
CA CYS A 256 -16.61 -21.01 11.96
C CYS A 256 -15.57 -19.98 12.39
N ILE A 257 -15.16 -19.15 11.45
CA ILE A 257 -14.26 -18.01 11.61
C ILE A 257 -14.75 -16.82 10.78
N ASP A 258 -14.06 -15.69 10.87
CA ASP A 258 -14.27 -14.44 10.13
C ASP A 258 -15.72 -13.91 10.27
N PRO A 259 -16.18 -13.61 11.50
CA PRO A 259 -17.51 -13.05 11.69
C PRO A 259 -17.58 -11.61 11.19
N CYS A 260 -18.73 -11.22 10.63
CA CYS A 260 -19.14 -9.85 10.46
C CYS A 260 -20.56 -9.68 11.01
N VAL A 261 -20.75 -8.72 11.90
CA VAL A 261 -22.02 -8.51 12.59
C VAL A 261 -22.60 -7.14 12.25
N PHE A 262 -23.84 -7.12 11.82
CA PHE A 262 -24.50 -5.89 11.38
C PHE A 262 -25.99 -5.87 11.72
N TYR A 263 -26.56 -4.68 11.75
CA TYR A 263 -28.00 -4.48 11.83
C TYR A 263 -28.60 -4.35 10.44
N ASP A 264 -29.74 -5.02 10.20
CA ASP A 264 -30.54 -4.73 9.02
C ASP A 264 -31.37 -3.44 9.17
N ALA A 265 -32.19 -3.15 8.15
CA ALA A 265 -33.05 -1.97 8.12
C ALA A 265 -34.14 -1.98 9.19
N GLU A 266 -34.51 -3.15 9.67
CA GLU A 266 -35.51 -3.38 10.72
C GLU A 266 -34.90 -3.56 12.12
N ASP A 267 -33.61 -3.19 12.29
CA ASP A 267 -32.84 -3.35 13.52
C ASP A 267 -32.74 -4.82 13.99
N ASN A 268 -32.76 -5.77 13.08
CA ASN A 268 -32.39 -7.14 13.40
C ASN A 268 -30.89 -7.34 13.32
N LEU A 269 -30.37 -8.15 14.24
CA LEU A 269 -28.93 -8.42 14.33
C LEU A 269 -28.58 -9.70 13.58
N TRP A 270 -27.63 -9.59 12.66
CA TRP A 270 -27.17 -10.68 11.81
C TRP A 270 -25.68 -10.89 11.93
N MET A 271 -25.19 -12.09 11.62
CA MET A 271 -23.79 -12.43 11.52
C MET A 271 -23.53 -13.24 10.25
N SER A 272 -22.70 -12.75 9.35
CA SER A 272 -22.06 -13.57 8.32
C SER A 272 -20.75 -14.13 8.84
N TYR A 273 -20.38 -15.34 8.38
CA TYR A 273 -19.15 -16.00 8.82
C TYR A 273 -18.77 -17.14 7.88
N GLY A 274 -17.51 -17.54 7.94
CA GLY A 274 -16.97 -18.63 7.16
C GLY A 274 -15.73 -18.22 6.37
N SER A 275 -14.96 -19.22 5.94
CA SER A 275 -13.74 -19.03 5.19
C SER A 275 -13.51 -20.22 4.28
N TRP A 276 -13.30 -19.98 2.98
CA TRP A 276 -13.09 -21.03 1.98
C TRP A 276 -14.13 -22.16 2.09
N SER A 277 -13.66 -23.39 2.22
CA SER A 277 -14.46 -24.57 2.63
C SER A 277 -15.86 -24.64 2.02
N GLY A 278 -16.87 -24.89 2.83
CA GLY A 278 -18.28 -24.95 2.44
C GLY A 278 -18.91 -23.62 2.06
N GLY A 279 -18.16 -22.52 2.21
CA GLY A 279 -18.58 -21.15 1.90
C GLY A 279 -18.93 -20.31 3.12
N ILE A 280 -19.53 -19.18 2.85
CA ILE A 280 -19.95 -18.17 3.82
C ILE A 280 -21.42 -18.37 4.16
N PHE A 281 -21.72 -18.35 5.44
CA PHE A 281 -23.07 -18.55 5.97
C PHE A 281 -23.54 -17.35 6.78
N MET A 282 -24.84 -17.26 7.00
CA MET A 282 -25.52 -16.19 7.71
C MET A 282 -26.36 -16.76 8.84
N LEU A 283 -26.22 -16.20 10.04
CA LEU A 283 -27.03 -16.48 11.21
C LEU A 283 -27.80 -15.25 11.68
N ARG A 284 -28.92 -15.49 12.33
CA ARG A 284 -29.64 -14.48 13.11
C ARG A 284 -29.12 -14.48 14.54
N LEU A 285 -28.88 -13.29 15.09
CA LEU A 285 -28.43 -13.11 16.46
C LEU A 285 -29.58 -12.56 17.33
N ASN A 286 -29.55 -12.90 18.60
CA ASN A 286 -30.48 -12.39 19.61
C ASN A 286 -29.89 -11.07 20.17
N LYS A 287 -30.63 -9.99 20.00
CA LYS A 287 -30.23 -8.65 20.43
C LYS A 287 -30.08 -8.51 21.95
N GLU A 288 -30.80 -9.33 22.73
CA GLU A 288 -30.82 -9.23 24.20
C GLU A 288 -29.56 -9.81 24.87
N ASN A 289 -28.87 -10.72 24.19
CA ASN A 289 -27.68 -11.38 24.74
C ASN A 289 -26.49 -11.48 23.77
N GLY A 290 -26.66 -11.03 22.53
CA GLY A 290 -25.58 -11.05 21.52
C GLY A 290 -25.26 -12.44 20.96
N LEU A 291 -25.87 -13.49 21.44
CA LEU A 291 -25.65 -14.86 20.99
C LEU A 291 -26.59 -15.22 19.82
N ARG A 292 -26.46 -16.43 19.32
CA ARG A 292 -27.37 -16.96 18.30
C ARG A 292 -28.83 -16.87 18.74
N ASP A 293 -29.74 -16.50 17.85
CA ASP A 293 -31.17 -16.65 18.03
C ASP A 293 -31.62 -18.06 17.60
N TYR A 294 -31.70 -18.97 18.56
CA TYR A 294 -32.14 -20.36 18.29
C TYR A 294 -33.59 -20.48 17.87
N THR A 295 -34.42 -19.47 18.13
CA THR A 295 -35.84 -19.48 17.72
C THR A 295 -36.03 -19.13 16.25
N TYR A 296 -35.04 -18.45 15.64
CA TYR A 296 -35.01 -18.17 14.21
C TYR A 296 -34.49 -19.37 13.44
N ARG A 297 -35.36 -20.09 12.75
CA ARG A 297 -35.03 -21.34 12.08
C ARG A 297 -34.81 -21.18 10.60
N PHE A 298 -33.65 -21.64 10.16
CA PHE A 298 -33.35 -21.78 8.74
C PHE A 298 -33.84 -23.15 8.23
N PRO A 299 -34.41 -23.20 7.01
CA PRO A 299 -34.81 -24.49 6.42
C PRO A 299 -33.59 -25.28 6.00
N ASN A 300 -33.62 -26.60 6.04
CA ASN A 300 -32.65 -27.45 5.39
C ASN A 300 -32.92 -27.45 3.89
N THR A 301 -32.01 -26.90 3.08
CA THR A 301 -32.19 -26.81 1.62
C THR A 301 -30.95 -27.33 0.90
N GLY A 302 -31.13 -28.35 0.05
CA GLY A 302 -30.04 -29.06 -0.61
C GLY A 302 -29.37 -30.07 0.31
N SER A 303 -28.33 -30.72 -0.19
CA SER A 303 -27.57 -31.73 0.57
C SER A 303 -26.10 -31.72 0.14
N GLY A 304 -25.24 -32.17 1.04
CA GLY A 304 -23.78 -32.20 0.79
C GLY A 304 -23.24 -30.85 0.34
N LYS A 305 -22.34 -30.84 -0.63
CA LYS A 305 -21.70 -29.59 -1.16
C LYS A 305 -22.71 -28.59 -1.74
N ALA A 306 -23.86 -29.08 -2.20
CA ALA A 306 -24.94 -28.26 -2.77
C ALA A 306 -25.89 -27.69 -1.72
N ALA A 307 -25.72 -27.96 -0.43
CA ALA A 307 -26.52 -27.37 0.63
C ALA A 307 -26.39 -25.83 0.60
N THR A 308 -27.56 -25.17 0.54
CA THR A 308 -27.63 -23.70 0.54
C THR A 308 -28.25 -23.14 1.83
N SER A 309 -28.81 -23.99 2.67
CA SER A 309 -29.29 -23.62 4.00
C SER A 309 -29.33 -24.83 4.91
N ASP A 310 -29.07 -24.61 6.18
CA ASP A 310 -29.02 -25.63 7.22
C ASP A 310 -29.54 -25.07 8.54
N GLU A 311 -30.26 -25.89 9.29
CA GLU A 311 -30.86 -25.48 10.58
C GLU A 311 -29.83 -25.09 11.65
N TYR A 312 -28.59 -25.62 11.54
CA TYR A 312 -27.50 -25.23 12.45
C TYR A 312 -26.62 -24.13 11.86
N PHE A 313 -26.11 -24.26 10.62
CA PHE A 313 -25.18 -23.30 10.05
C PHE A 313 -25.87 -22.07 9.46
N GLY A 314 -27.17 -22.09 9.25
CA GLY A 314 -27.92 -20.98 8.67
C GLY A 314 -27.95 -20.98 7.16
N LYS A 315 -28.04 -19.82 6.53
CA LYS A 315 -28.16 -19.63 5.08
C LYS A 315 -26.80 -19.36 4.44
N LYS A 316 -26.43 -20.14 3.42
CA LYS A 316 -25.24 -19.86 2.62
C LYS A 316 -25.48 -18.61 1.76
N ILE A 317 -24.57 -17.66 1.82
CA ILE A 317 -24.66 -16.39 1.09
C ILE A 317 -23.59 -16.20 0.03
N ALA A 318 -22.44 -16.89 0.16
CA ALA A 318 -21.34 -16.82 -0.78
C ALA A 318 -20.44 -18.07 -0.70
N GLY A 319 -19.48 -18.20 -1.63
CA GLY A 319 -18.48 -19.26 -1.59
C GLY A 319 -19.04 -20.65 -1.87
N GLY A 320 -18.34 -21.66 -1.34
CA GLY A 320 -18.66 -23.07 -1.48
C GLY A 320 -17.66 -23.82 -2.36
N TYR A 321 -17.66 -25.17 -2.29
CA TYR A 321 -16.81 -26.04 -3.11
C TYR A 321 -15.31 -25.82 -2.96
N TYR A 322 -14.84 -25.28 -1.83
CA TYR A 322 -13.46 -24.86 -1.60
C TYR A 322 -12.95 -23.76 -2.55
N VAL A 323 -13.84 -23.05 -3.21
CA VAL A 323 -13.42 -21.86 -3.94
C VAL A 323 -12.87 -20.86 -2.93
N SER A 324 -11.78 -20.18 -3.29
CA SER A 324 -11.22 -19.13 -2.44
C SER A 324 -12.26 -18.07 -2.12
N GLY A 325 -12.32 -17.67 -0.87
CA GLY A 325 -13.19 -16.62 -0.39
C GLY A 325 -13.34 -16.67 1.13
N GLU A 326 -12.98 -15.56 1.77
CA GLU A 326 -13.02 -15.38 3.22
C GLU A 326 -13.31 -13.92 3.56
N ALA A 327 -13.27 -13.57 4.85
CA ALA A 327 -13.43 -12.20 5.29
C ALA A 327 -14.71 -11.55 4.75
N SER A 328 -15.83 -12.25 4.85
CA SER A 328 -17.10 -11.67 4.45
C SER A 328 -17.42 -10.48 5.33
N TYR A 329 -17.61 -9.31 4.74
CA TYR A 329 -18.06 -8.13 5.46
C TYR A 329 -19.27 -7.54 4.78
N ILE A 330 -20.29 -7.17 5.57
CA ILE A 330 -21.54 -6.61 5.05
C ILE A 330 -21.77 -5.24 5.65
N GLU A 331 -21.81 -4.23 4.78
CA GLU A 331 -22.15 -2.86 5.14
C GLU A 331 -23.38 -2.42 4.34
N ARG A 332 -24.32 -1.78 5.01
CA ARG A 332 -25.49 -1.20 4.37
C ARG A 332 -25.23 0.26 4.00
N ILE A 333 -25.15 0.54 2.69
CA ILE A 333 -25.01 1.91 2.17
C ILE A 333 -26.21 2.21 1.28
N GLY A 334 -26.96 3.23 1.64
CA GLY A 334 -28.24 3.52 0.98
C GLY A 334 -29.24 2.38 1.14
N LYS A 335 -29.80 1.90 0.04
CA LYS A 335 -30.79 0.80 0.05
C LYS A 335 -30.19 -0.61 -0.05
N TYR A 336 -28.87 -0.73 -0.34
CA TYR A 336 -28.24 -2.01 -0.57
C TYR A 336 -27.38 -2.45 0.61
N TYR A 337 -27.32 -3.78 0.80
CA TYR A 337 -26.30 -4.46 1.58
C TYR A 337 -25.20 -4.88 0.63
N TYR A 338 -23.98 -4.39 0.87
CA TYR A 338 -22.80 -4.72 0.07
C TYR A 338 -21.99 -5.79 0.80
N LEU A 339 -21.83 -6.92 0.15
CA LEU A 339 -21.00 -8.01 0.63
C LEU A 339 -19.60 -7.85 0.02
N PHE A 340 -18.63 -7.59 0.85
CA PHE A 340 -17.21 -7.66 0.52
C PHE A 340 -16.71 -9.07 0.75
N MET A 341 -15.92 -9.58 -0.18
CA MET A 341 -15.28 -10.89 -0.09
C MET A 341 -13.81 -10.74 -0.43
N SER A 342 -12.92 -11.36 0.35
CA SER A 342 -11.50 -11.45 0.01
C SER A 342 -11.21 -12.78 -0.66
N TYR A 343 -10.65 -12.73 -1.88
CA TYR A 343 -10.24 -13.90 -2.65
C TYR A 343 -8.73 -13.96 -2.73
N GLY A 344 -8.16 -15.15 -2.90
CA GLY A 344 -6.73 -15.39 -2.91
C GLY A 344 -6.16 -15.71 -1.55
N GLY A 345 -4.85 -15.77 -1.45
CA GLY A 345 -4.12 -15.93 -0.20
C GLY A 345 -3.52 -14.61 0.27
N LEU A 346 -3.42 -14.44 1.56
CA LEU A 346 -3.03 -13.18 2.21
C LEU A 346 -1.53 -12.82 2.10
N THR A 347 -0.68 -13.71 1.54
CA THR A 347 0.76 -13.46 1.39
C THR A 347 1.07 -12.56 0.19
N THR A 348 2.28 -12.03 0.11
CA THR A 348 2.74 -11.18 -1.02
C THR A 348 2.61 -11.84 -2.39
N THR A 349 2.61 -13.17 -2.43
CA THR A 349 2.41 -13.97 -3.66
C THR A 349 1.06 -14.68 -3.71
N GLY A 350 0.18 -14.43 -2.73
CA GLY A 350 -1.11 -15.11 -2.59
C GLY A 350 -2.22 -14.55 -3.47
N GLY A 351 -2.09 -13.31 -3.93
CA GLY A 351 -3.08 -12.67 -4.80
C GLY A 351 -4.36 -12.23 -4.10
N TYR A 352 -4.23 -11.84 -2.84
CA TYR A 352 -5.36 -11.37 -2.03
C TYR A 352 -6.01 -10.14 -2.68
N GLN A 353 -7.35 -10.12 -2.75
CA GLN A 353 -8.09 -9.07 -3.43
C GLN A 353 -9.53 -8.99 -2.92
N MET A 354 -10.06 -7.78 -2.81
CA MET A 354 -11.44 -7.51 -2.38
C MET A 354 -12.39 -7.46 -3.56
N ARG A 355 -13.49 -8.21 -3.51
CA ARG A 355 -14.56 -8.17 -4.52
C ARG A 355 -15.91 -7.96 -3.87
N ILE A 356 -16.80 -7.27 -4.58
CA ILE A 356 -18.06 -6.76 -4.06
C ILE A 356 -19.23 -7.39 -4.78
N PHE A 357 -20.21 -7.77 -3.98
CA PHE A 357 -21.56 -8.14 -4.40
C PHE A 357 -22.56 -7.28 -3.64
N ARG A 358 -23.80 -7.21 -4.08
CA ARG A 358 -24.86 -6.51 -3.34
C ARG A 358 -26.19 -7.24 -3.36
N SER A 359 -27.05 -6.90 -2.40
CA SER A 359 -28.43 -7.35 -2.29
C SER A 359 -29.31 -6.25 -1.69
N GLU A 360 -30.60 -6.29 -1.95
CA GLU A 360 -31.58 -5.44 -1.24
C GLU A 360 -32.03 -6.08 0.09
N ASN A 361 -31.70 -7.36 0.31
CA ASN A 361 -32.00 -8.08 1.54
C ASN A 361 -30.72 -8.39 2.33
N PRO A 362 -30.77 -8.39 3.67
CA PRO A 362 -29.59 -8.63 4.50
C PRO A 362 -28.96 -10.01 4.31
N ASP A 363 -29.78 -11.01 3.96
CA ASP A 363 -29.39 -12.41 3.77
C ASP A 363 -29.30 -12.83 2.29
N GLY A 364 -29.20 -11.88 1.38
CA GLY A 364 -29.05 -12.10 -0.06
C GLY A 364 -30.37 -12.36 -0.82
N PRO A 365 -30.33 -12.81 -2.07
CA PRO A 365 -29.13 -13.26 -2.80
C PRO A 365 -28.18 -12.12 -3.17
N PHE A 366 -26.90 -12.31 -2.87
CA PHE A 366 -25.85 -11.36 -3.24
C PHE A 366 -25.39 -11.62 -4.68
N LYS A 367 -25.36 -10.56 -5.49
CA LYS A 367 -25.01 -10.62 -6.89
C LYS A 367 -24.00 -9.53 -7.24
N ASP A 368 -23.16 -9.83 -8.22
CA ASP A 368 -22.24 -8.84 -8.79
C ASP A 368 -22.94 -7.95 -9.84
N PRO A 369 -22.25 -6.97 -10.43
CA PRO A 369 -22.84 -6.08 -11.48
C PRO A 369 -23.39 -6.82 -12.69
N TYR A 370 -22.92 -8.03 -12.96
CA TYR A 370 -23.37 -8.85 -14.09
C TYR A 370 -24.56 -9.75 -13.74
N GLY A 371 -25.01 -9.70 -12.49
CA GLY A 371 -26.07 -10.54 -11.95
C GLY A 371 -25.61 -11.94 -11.53
N THR A 372 -24.29 -12.20 -11.52
CA THR A 372 -23.74 -13.48 -11.10
C THR A 372 -23.80 -13.63 -9.58
N SER A 373 -24.23 -14.80 -9.11
CA SER A 373 -24.33 -15.09 -7.68
C SER A 373 -22.97 -15.19 -7.01
N ALA A 374 -22.87 -14.72 -5.77
CA ALA A 374 -21.70 -14.93 -4.91
C ALA A 374 -21.52 -16.41 -4.50
N ILE A 375 -22.56 -17.25 -4.62
CA ILE A 375 -22.51 -18.69 -4.34
C ILE A 375 -21.98 -19.43 -5.56
N TYR A 376 -21.01 -20.31 -5.34
CA TYR A 376 -20.47 -21.20 -6.36
C TYR A 376 -21.23 -22.53 -6.38
N THR A 377 -21.29 -23.14 -7.55
CA THR A 377 -21.91 -24.45 -7.80
C THR A 377 -20.90 -25.54 -8.15
N SER A 378 -19.63 -25.15 -8.32
CA SER A 378 -18.49 -26.03 -8.53
C SER A 378 -17.19 -25.31 -8.16
N TYR A 379 -16.12 -26.06 -7.97
CA TYR A 379 -14.80 -25.45 -7.80
C TYR A 379 -14.34 -24.72 -9.05
N VAL A 380 -13.80 -23.53 -8.86
CA VAL A 380 -13.14 -22.76 -9.90
C VAL A 380 -12.02 -21.91 -9.27
N MET A 381 -10.90 -21.78 -9.98
CA MET A 381 -9.85 -20.84 -9.59
C MET A 381 -10.33 -19.42 -9.91
N ASN A 382 -10.36 -18.55 -8.91
CA ASN A 382 -10.93 -17.20 -9.02
C ASN A 382 -9.96 -16.06 -8.69
N TYR A 383 -8.67 -16.34 -8.55
CA TYR A 383 -7.63 -15.34 -8.31
C TYR A 383 -6.33 -15.71 -9.02
N SER A 384 -5.34 -14.79 -9.06
CA SER A 384 -4.05 -14.89 -9.75
C SER A 384 -4.15 -15.01 -11.29
N SER A 385 -3.01 -15.11 -11.96
CA SER A 385 -2.93 -15.23 -13.43
C SER A 385 -3.61 -16.46 -14.00
N THR A 386 -3.96 -17.44 -13.16
CA THR A 386 -4.69 -18.66 -13.54
C THR A 386 -6.20 -18.58 -13.29
N ALA A 387 -6.70 -17.44 -12.85
CA ALA A 387 -8.13 -17.25 -12.59
C ALA A 387 -8.97 -17.48 -13.84
N LYS A 388 -10.08 -18.21 -13.65
CA LYS A 388 -11.06 -18.53 -14.68
C LYS A 388 -12.46 -18.00 -14.35
N ASP A 389 -12.59 -17.30 -13.24
CA ASP A 389 -13.84 -16.70 -12.78
C ASP A 389 -13.56 -15.33 -12.20
N ALA A 390 -14.25 -14.33 -12.70
CA ALA A 390 -14.10 -12.91 -12.31
C ALA A 390 -15.33 -12.37 -11.60
N ARG A 391 -16.22 -13.24 -11.09
CA ARG A 391 -17.41 -12.78 -10.37
C ARG A 391 -17.06 -11.95 -9.15
N GLY A 392 -17.91 -10.98 -8.88
CA GLY A 392 -17.65 -9.93 -7.90
C GLY A 392 -16.85 -8.79 -8.50
N MET A 393 -17.31 -7.57 -8.30
CA MET A 393 -16.59 -6.40 -8.79
C MET A 393 -15.33 -6.19 -7.97
N LEU A 394 -14.17 -6.22 -8.63
CA LEU A 394 -12.90 -5.94 -7.98
C LEU A 394 -12.85 -4.49 -7.52
N LEU A 395 -12.66 -4.27 -6.23
CA LEU A 395 -12.57 -2.92 -5.67
C LEU A 395 -11.25 -2.25 -6.06
N MET A 396 -10.15 -2.98 -5.88
CA MET A 396 -8.79 -2.61 -6.32
C MET A 396 -7.92 -3.86 -6.45
N GLY A 397 -6.95 -3.83 -7.32
CA GLY A 397 -5.86 -4.81 -7.43
C GLY A 397 -4.55 -4.22 -6.94
N GLY A 398 -3.44 -4.94 -7.08
CA GLY A 398 -2.11 -4.38 -6.78
C GLY A 398 -1.82 -3.16 -7.65
N TYR A 399 -1.28 -2.09 -7.08
CA TYR A 399 -1.08 -0.82 -7.78
C TYR A 399 0.09 -0.01 -7.21
N LYS A 400 0.55 0.97 -8.01
CA LYS A 400 1.54 1.96 -7.59
C LYS A 400 1.30 3.30 -8.29
N TRP A 401 1.15 4.37 -7.52
CA TRP A 401 1.20 5.76 -7.98
C TRP A 401 2.62 6.33 -7.91
N ASP A 402 2.88 7.45 -8.58
CA ASP A 402 4.22 8.05 -8.71
C ASP A 402 4.94 8.29 -7.38
N LEU A 403 4.25 8.74 -6.35
CA LEU A 403 4.86 9.06 -5.05
C LEU A 403 4.95 7.87 -4.09
N MET A 404 4.29 6.76 -4.40
CA MET A 404 4.35 5.59 -3.53
C MET A 404 5.78 5.02 -3.53
N PRO A 405 6.41 4.82 -2.38
CA PRO A 405 7.77 4.27 -2.30
C PRO A 405 7.83 2.82 -2.80
N TYR A 406 6.71 2.10 -2.71
CA TYR A 406 6.54 0.72 -3.16
C TYR A 406 5.12 0.49 -3.64
N ALA A 407 4.91 -0.53 -4.45
CA ALA A 407 3.57 -0.94 -4.84
C ALA A 407 2.86 -1.64 -3.68
N GLU A 408 1.57 -1.41 -3.55
CA GLU A 408 0.68 -2.14 -2.66
C GLU A 408 0.07 -3.33 -3.38
N ILE A 409 0.06 -4.47 -2.70
CA ILE A 409 -0.44 -5.75 -3.19
C ILE A 409 -1.13 -6.50 -2.07
N ALA A 410 -1.87 -7.54 -2.40
CA ALA A 410 -2.54 -8.40 -1.44
C ALA A 410 -3.45 -7.62 -0.47
N GLN A 411 -4.30 -6.74 -1.04
CA GLN A 411 -5.30 -5.99 -0.31
C GLN A 411 -6.49 -6.89 0.04
N GLY A 412 -6.85 -6.97 1.31
CA GLY A 412 -7.99 -7.80 1.70
C GLY A 412 -8.30 -7.79 3.18
N HIS A 413 -9.16 -8.71 3.56
CA HIS A 413 -9.74 -8.87 4.89
C HIS A 413 -10.20 -7.54 5.47
N ASN A 414 -11.12 -6.92 4.73
CA ASN A 414 -11.59 -5.59 5.04
C ASN A 414 -12.77 -5.57 6.00
N SER A 415 -12.91 -4.46 6.68
CA SER A 415 -14.18 -3.96 7.20
C SER A 415 -14.61 -2.71 6.43
N ALA A 416 -15.84 -2.30 6.63
CA ALA A 416 -16.40 -1.07 6.08
C ALA A 416 -17.30 -0.41 7.12
N PHE A 417 -17.45 0.89 7.06
CA PHE A 417 -18.35 1.64 7.94
C PHE A 417 -18.79 2.95 7.31
N THR A 418 -19.92 3.44 7.77
CA THR A 418 -20.38 4.80 7.47
C THR A 418 -20.23 5.66 8.71
N ASP A 419 -19.55 6.80 8.59
CA ASP A 419 -19.27 7.67 9.70
C ASP A 419 -20.49 8.55 10.06
N HIS A 420 -20.37 9.29 11.16
CA HIS A 420 -21.40 10.19 11.66
C HIS A 420 -21.72 11.39 10.71
N LYS A 421 -20.91 11.60 9.66
CA LYS A 421 -21.11 12.61 8.62
C LYS A 421 -21.70 12.01 7.33
N GLY A 422 -22.03 10.72 7.32
CA GLY A 422 -22.59 10.05 6.16
C GLY A 422 -21.59 9.66 5.08
N ARG A 423 -20.27 9.67 5.38
CA ARG A 423 -19.24 9.19 4.49
C ARG A 423 -18.98 7.71 4.75
N SER A 424 -18.84 6.94 3.70
CA SER A 424 -18.56 5.50 3.81
C SER A 424 -17.09 5.21 3.52
N PHE A 425 -16.53 4.22 4.20
CA PHE A 425 -15.12 3.87 4.12
C PHE A 425 -14.92 2.37 4.06
N VAL A 426 -13.83 1.96 3.42
CA VAL A 426 -13.24 0.62 3.54
C VAL A 426 -11.94 0.71 4.31
N VAL A 427 -11.76 -0.23 5.23
CA VAL A 427 -10.55 -0.41 6.03
C VAL A 427 -10.03 -1.82 5.77
N TYR A 428 -8.79 -1.95 5.35
CA TYR A 428 -8.23 -3.24 4.95
C TYR A 428 -6.74 -3.31 5.29
N HIS A 429 -6.18 -4.50 5.29
CA HIS A 429 -4.75 -4.64 5.32
C HIS A 429 -4.17 -4.85 3.92
N THR A 430 -2.96 -4.39 3.72
CA THR A 430 -2.20 -4.53 2.48
C THR A 430 -0.76 -4.94 2.76
N ARG A 431 -0.09 -5.49 1.76
CA ARG A 431 1.34 -5.79 1.77
C ARG A 431 2.05 -4.98 0.70
N SER A 432 3.38 -4.95 0.76
CA SER A 432 4.20 -4.24 -0.21
C SER A 432 4.99 -5.21 -1.11
N THR A 433 5.38 -4.71 -2.28
CA THR A 433 6.26 -5.47 -3.20
C THR A 433 7.69 -5.58 -2.69
N ILE A 434 8.10 -4.66 -1.81
CA ILE A 434 9.41 -4.67 -1.17
C ILE A 434 9.26 -5.06 0.30
N GLY A 435 10.19 -5.87 0.79
CA GLY A 435 10.18 -6.28 2.20
C GLY A 435 9.52 -7.63 2.44
N HIS A 436 9.35 -7.94 3.72
CA HIS A 436 8.82 -9.19 4.24
C HIS A 436 7.29 -9.23 4.20
N GLU A 437 6.68 -10.31 4.73
CA GLU A 437 5.24 -10.47 4.86
C GLU A 437 4.58 -9.50 5.87
N GLY A 438 5.20 -8.35 6.12
CA GLY A 438 4.62 -7.27 6.91
C GLY A 438 3.36 -6.72 6.24
N HIS A 439 2.43 -6.23 7.05
CA HIS A 439 1.18 -5.66 6.58
C HIS A 439 0.92 -4.32 7.24
N GLU A 440 0.14 -3.50 6.56
CA GLU A 440 -0.26 -2.17 7.03
C GLU A 440 -1.75 -1.97 6.79
N VAL A 441 -2.39 -1.19 7.65
CA VAL A 441 -3.80 -0.80 7.49
C VAL A 441 -3.91 0.38 6.53
N ARG A 442 -4.93 0.35 5.67
CA ARG A 442 -5.31 1.46 4.77
C ARG A 442 -6.78 1.77 4.91
N VAL A 443 -7.11 3.03 4.68
CA VAL A 443 -8.49 3.51 4.70
C VAL A 443 -8.75 4.34 3.45
N HIS A 444 -9.69 3.89 2.63
CA HIS A 444 -10.16 4.66 1.47
C HIS A 444 -11.63 5.02 1.65
N GLN A 445 -12.01 6.22 1.21
CA GLN A 445 -13.41 6.58 1.15
C GLN A 445 -14.10 5.80 0.03
N LEU A 446 -15.34 5.38 0.28
CA LEU A 446 -16.19 4.68 -0.67
C LEU A 446 -17.23 5.62 -1.26
N PHE A 447 -17.36 5.58 -2.57
CA PHE A 447 -18.33 6.35 -3.31
C PHE A 447 -19.32 5.45 -4.04
N LEU A 448 -20.54 5.96 -4.23
CA LEU A 448 -21.57 5.31 -5.05
C LEU A 448 -21.65 6.01 -6.42
N ASN A 449 -21.62 5.23 -7.48
CA ASN A 449 -21.97 5.75 -8.80
C ASN A 449 -23.51 5.88 -8.95
N GLN A 450 -23.96 6.42 -10.08
CA GLN A 450 -25.39 6.62 -10.35
C GLN A 450 -26.21 5.32 -10.41
N ASP A 451 -25.58 4.15 -10.57
CA ASP A 451 -26.25 2.84 -10.55
C ASP A 451 -26.19 2.21 -9.13
N GLY A 452 -25.64 2.93 -8.14
CA GLY A 452 -25.46 2.48 -6.77
C GLY A 452 -24.41 1.38 -6.60
N TRP A 453 -23.34 1.36 -7.41
CA TRP A 453 -22.18 0.49 -7.18
C TRP A 453 -21.09 1.23 -6.44
N ILE A 454 -20.43 0.52 -5.52
CA ILE A 454 -19.36 1.09 -4.69
C ILE A 454 -18.06 1.13 -5.48
N MET A 455 -17.32 2.22 -5.29
CA MET A 455 -15.95 2.37 -5.76
C MET A 455 -15.11 2.98 -4.65
N ALA A 456 -13.83 2.59 -4.55
CA ALA A 456 -12.89 3.21 -3.63
C ALA A 456 -12.26 4.46 -4.25
N ALA A 457 -11.98 5.45 -3.42
CA ALA A 457 -11.19 6.61 -3.81
C ALA A 457 -9.78 6.20 -4.27
N PRO A 458 -9.15 6.89 -5.25
CA PRO A 458 -7.81 6.58 -5.73
C PRO A 458 -6.69 6.70 -4.69
N TYR A 459 -6.83 7.57 -3.70
CA TYR A 459 -5.86 7.82 -2.63
C TYR A 459 -6.47 7.51 -1.28
N GLU A 460 -5.61 7.27 -0.28
CA GLU A 460 -6.05 7.10 1.10
C GLU A 460 -6.82 8.35 1.57
N PHE A 461 -7.75 8.14 2.47
CA PHE A 461 -8.50 9.23 3.05
C PHE A 461 -7.57 10.18 3.81
N SER A 462 -7.59 11.46 3.46
CA SER A 462 -6.75 12.50 4.05
C SER A 462 -7.54 13.62 4.76
N GLY A 463 -8.87 13.42 4.90
CA GLY A 463 -9.76 14.38 5.55
C GLY A 463 -10.81 14.97 4.61
N GLU A 464 -11.04 14.39 3.45
CA GLU A 464 -12.04 14.84 2.48
C GLU A 464 -13.43 14.88 3.11
N THR A 465 -14.22 15.90 2.75
CA THR A 465 -15.52 16.13 3.40
C THR A 465 -16.70 15.71 2.55
N ILE A 466 -16.51 15.44 1.26
CA ILE A 466 -17.57 15.13 0.32
C ILE A 466 -18.33 13.85 0.67
N THR A 467 -19.66 13.88 0.56
CA THR A 467 -20.56 12.76 0.80
C THR A 467 -21.15 12.23 -0.52
N ASN A 468 -21.69 11.02 -0.51
CA ASN A 468 -22.42 10.47 -1.66
C ASN A 468 -23.64 11.30 -2.06
N ASP A 469 -24.35 11.87 -1.09
CA ASP A 469 -25.51 12.71 -1.34
C ASP A 469 -25.13 14.03 -2.02
N GLU A 470 -23.99 14.61 -1.62
CA GLU A 470 -23.48 15.83 -2.27
C GLU A 470 -23.05 15.55 -3.72
N ILE A 471 -22.35 14.45 -3.98
CA ILE A 471 -21.97 14.02 -5.34
C ILE A 471 -23.19 13.90 -6.25
N ALA A 472 -24.27 13.31 -5.72
CA ALA A 472 -25.49 13.06 -6.47
C ALA A 472 -26.36 14.31 -6.69
N SER A 473 -26.21 15.33 -5.86
CA SER A 473 -27.11 16.49 -5.83
C SER A 473 -26.48 17.84 -6.20
N LYS A 474 -25.13 17.87 -6.32
CA LYS A 474 -24.39 19.12 -6.50
C LYS A 474 -23.20 18.94 -7.43
N ALA A 475 -23.04 19.87 -8.37
CA ALA A 475 -21.82 19.99 -9.18
C ALA A 475 -20.77 20.83 -8.41
N SER A 476 -19.93 20.19 -7.61
CA SER A 476 -18.88 20.87 -6.85
C SER A 476 -17.63 21.16 -7.69
N ILE A 477 -17.46 20.43 -8.80
CA ILE A 477 -16.38 20.57 -9.77
C ILE A 477 -16.94 21.25 -11.00
N THR A 478 -16.29 22.28 -11.50
CA THR A 478 -16.74 22.99 -12.70
C THR A 478 -16.39 22.24 -13.98
N ASP A 479 -17.18 22.41 -15.06
CA ASP A 479 -16.92 21.73 -16.33
C ASP A 479 -15.55 22.09 -16.93
N SER A 480 -15.04 23.30 -16.66
CA SER A 480 -13.72 23.74 -17.11
C SER A 480 -12.55 23.09 -16.38
N GLU A 481 -12.79 22.52 -15.19
CA GLU A 481 -11.76 21.83 -14.43
C GLU A 481 -11.56 20.37 -14.88
N ILE A 482 -12.53 19.77 -15.55
CA ILE A 482 -12.47 18.36 -15.93
C ILE A 482 -11.45 18.11 -17.04
N PRO A 483 -11.43 18.85 -18.16
CA PRO A 483 -10.45 18.61 -19.21
C PRO A 483 -9.00 18.72 -18.70
N GLY A 484 -8.10 17.93 -19.28
CA GLY A 484 -6.68 17.93 -18.96
C GLY A 484 -6.05 16.56 -19.02
N TYR A 485 -4.80 16.47 -18.52
CA TYR A 485 -3.98 15.27 -18.54
C TYR A 485 -4.07 14.54 -17.21
N TYR A 486 -4.43 13.26 -17.25
CA TYR A 486 -4.63 12.38 -16.11
C TYR A 486 -3.69 11.19 -16.17
N GLN A 487 -3.24 10.77 -15.02
CA GLN A 487 -2.77 9.41 -14.81
C GLN A 487 -4.01 8.50 -14.73
N PHE A 488 -4.07 7.50 -15.58
CA PHE A 488 -5.18 6.54 -15.66
C PHE A 488 -4.70 5.15 -15.25
N MET A 489 -5.42 4.52 -14.33
CA MET A 489 -5.14 3.19 -13.83
C MET A 489 -6.38 2.31 -13.95
N ARG A 490 -6.17 1.07 -14.39
CA ARG A 490 -7.22 0.07 -14.40
C ARG A 490 -6.79 -1.12 -13.57
N HIS A 491 -7.62 -1.49 -12.60
CA HIS A 491 -7.35 -2.61 -11.71
C HIS A 491 -7.62 -3.95 -12.39
N GLU A 492 -6.72 -4.92 -12.19
CA GLU A 492 -6.80 -6.24 -12.79
C GLU A 492 -6.96 -7.32 -11.71
N TYR A 493 -7.89 -8.26 -11.92
CA TYR A 493 -8.18 -9.32 -10.95
C TYR A 493 -7.25 -10.54 -11.09
N ASN A 494 -6.64 -10.73 -12.27
CA ASN A 494 -5.79 -11.89 -12.58
C ASN A 494 -4.31 -11.54 -12.70
N GLN A 495 -3.84 -10.63 -11.88
CA GLN A 495 -2.42 -10.26 -11.81
C GLN A 495 -1.55 -11.49 -11.53
N ASN A 496 -0.33 -11.49 -12.07
CA ASN A 496 0.63 -12.56 -11.80
C ASN A 496 1.19 -12.44 -10.37
N THR A 497 0.64 -13.20 -9.45
CA THR A 497 0.99 -13.14 -8.04
C THR A 497 2.41 -13.64 -7.75
N ALA A 498 2.91 -14.60 -8.53
CA ALA A 498 4.26 -15.14 -8.35
C ALA A 498 5.34 -14.06 -8.60
N SER A 499 5.08 -13.12 -9.50
CA SER A 499 5.96 -11.97 -9.77
C SER A 499 5.59 -10.73 -8.96
N LYS A 500 4.64 -10.83 -8.01
CA LYS A 500 4.10 -9.68 -7.26
C LYS A 500 3.66 -8.55 -8.20
N ALA A 501 2.98 -8.90 -9.30
CA ALA A 501 2.55 -7.94 -10.32
C ALA A 501 1.58 -6.90 -9.75
N TYR A 502 1.69 -5.70 -10.26
CA TYR A 502 0.84 -4.56 -9.92
C TYR A 502 0.64 -3.67 -11.14
N GLU A 503 -0.37 -2.83 -11.11
CA GLU A 503 -0.64 -1.86 -12.17
C GLU A 503 0.02 -0.52 -11.87
N THR A 504 0.48 0.14 -12.92
CA THR A 504 0.98 1.51 -12.90
C THR A 504 0.13 2.37 -13.82
N PRO A 505 0.02 3.68 -13.55
CA PRO A 505 -0.80 4.54 -14.40
C PRO A 505 -0.20 4.71 -15.80
N VAL A 506 -1.09 4.97 -16.75
CA VAL A 506 -0.73 5.48 -18.07
C VAL A 506 -1.35 6.86 -18.28
N ASP A 507 -0.70 7.71 -19.08
CA ASP A 507 -1.20 9.06 -19.33
C ASP A 507 -2.32 9.06 -20.34
N ILE A 508 -3.42 9.75 -19.99
CA ILE A 508 -4.53 10.05 -20.88
C ILE A 508 -4.84 11.55 -20.88
N GLU A 509 -5.49 12.02 -21.92
CA GLU A 509 -6.07 13.34 -22.00
C GLU A 509 -7.60 13.21 -22.04
N LEU A 510 -8.30 13.86 -21.10
CA LEU A 510 -9.70 14.16 -21.24
C LEU A 510 -9.81 15.51 -21.95
N ALA A 511 -10.07 15.49 -23.25
CA ALA A 511 -10.14 16.71 -24.05
C ALA A 511 -11.48 17.44 -23.84
N ALA A 512 -11.47 18.76 -24.01
CA ALA A 512 -12.67 19.61 -23.80
C ALA A 512 -13.83 19.30 -24.75
N ASP A 513 -13.56 18.61 -25.86
CA ASP A 513 -14.57 18.14 -26.81
C ASP A 513 -15.25 16.82 -26.40
N GLY A 514 -14.97 16.29 -25.19
CA GLY A 514 -15.51 15.03 -24.70
C GLY A 514 -14.76 13.79 -25.19
N THR A 515 -13.63 13.96 -25.88
CA THR A 515 -12.80 12.80 -26.32
C THR A 515 -11.75 12.42 -25.29
N ILE A 516 -11.37 11.14 -25.28
CA ILE A 516 -10.24 10.60 -24.49
C ILE A 516 -9.13 10.21 -25.46
N LYS A 517 -7.89 10.64 -25.17
CA LYS A 517 -6.71 10.41 -26.01
C LYS A 517 -5.54 9.91 -25.17
N GLY A 518 -4.52 9.36 -25.79
CA GLY A 518 -3.28 8.90 -25.14
C GLY A 518 -3.25 7.41 -24.90
N GLY A 519 -2.88 6.96 -23.68
CA GLY A 519 -2.77 5.54 -23.30
C GLY A 519 -4.07 4.76 -23.39
N ALA A 520 -5.22 5.46 -23.38
CA ALA A 520 -6.53 4.92 -23.70
C ALA A 520 -7.29 5.91 -24.59
N THR A 521 -8.26 5.39 -25.37
CA THR A 521 -9.05 6.22 -26.28
C THR A 521 -10.54 5.98 -26.09
N GLY A 522 -11.34 7.04 -26.26
CA GLY A 522 -12.78 6.94 -26.06
C GLY A 522 -13.45 8.30 -25.93
N THR A 523 -14.52 8.35 -25.15
CA THR A 523 -15.26 9.57 -24.82
C THR A 523 -15.56 9.68 -23.34
N TRP A 524 -15.80 10.89 -22.86
CA TRP A 524 -16.24 11.13 -21.52
C TRP A 524 -17.40 12.14 -21.52
N GLU A 525 -18.25 12.02 -20.52
CA GLU A 525 -19.36 12.94 -20.29
C GLU A 525 -19.66 13.06 -18.81
N ARG A 526 -20.08 14.25 -18.38
CA ARG A 526 -20.56 14.52 -17.03
C ARG A 526 -22.09 14.46 -17.00
N THR A 527 -22.64 13.91 -15.92
CA THR A 527 -24.08 14.05 -15.66
C THR A 527 -24.36 15.47 -15.14
N PRO A 528 -25.14 16.28 -15.84
CA PRO A 528 -25.38 17.68 -15.47
C PRO A 528 -25.90 17.86 -14.04
N GLY A 529 -25.38 18.86 -13.34
CA GLY A 529 -25.82 19.22 -11.99
C GLY A 529 -25.32 18.28 -10.88
N THR A 530 -24.46 17.34 -11.19
CA THR A 530 -23.89 16.35 -10.25
C THR A 530 -22.38 16.26 -10.43
N ASP A 531 -21.70 15.55 -9.55
CA ASP A 531 -20.31 15.13 -9.75
C ASP A 531 -20.19 13.69 -10.29
N PHE A 532 -21.24 13.16 -10.93
CA PHE A 532 -21.17 11.93 -11.68
C PHE A 532 -20.53 12.16 -13.06
N ILE A 533 -19.69 11.19 -13.45
CA ILE A 533 -19.01 11.17 -14.74
C ILE A 533 -19.09 9.77 -15.36
N SER A 534 -19.13 9.70 -16.68
CA SER A 534 -19.03 8.46 -17.45
C SER A 534 -17.85 8.53 -18.40
N LEU A 535 -17.06 7.49 -18.47
CA LEU A 535 -15.98 7.30 -19.44
C LEU A 535 -16.29 6.08 -20.28
N THR A 536 -16.39 6.24 -21.60
CA THR A 536 -16.54 5.12 -22.54
C THR A 536 -15.19 4.87 -23.21
N ILE A 537 -14.54 3.79 -22.85
CA ILE A 537 -13.21 3.41 -23.33
C ILE A 537 -13.31 2.05 -23.99
N SER A 538 -12.83 1.92 -25.21
CA SER A 538 -12.92 0.66 -26.01
C SER A 538 -14.34 0.09 -26.04
N ASN A 539 -15.35 0.93 -26.21
CA ASN A 539 -16.79 0.60 -26.23
C ASN A 539 -17.35 0.09 -24.88
N VAL A 540 -16.65 0.27 -23.80
CA VAL A 540 -17.14 -0.06 -22.44
C VAL A 540 -17.33 1.23 -21.64
N THR A 541 -18.51 1.41 -21.07
CA THR A 541 -18.84 2.57 -20.26
C THR A 541 -18.57 2.29 -18.78
N TYR A 542 -17.74 3.13 -18.18
CA TYR A 542 -17.43 3.19 -16.76
C TYR A 542 -18.18 4.38 -16.16
N LYS A 543 -19.05 4.11 -15.21
CA LYS A 543 -19.80 5.12 -14.49
C LYS A 543 -19.17 5.38 -13.13
N GLY A 544 -18.96 6.64 -12.80
CA GLY A 544 -18.22 6.99 -11.59
C GLY A 544 -18.46 8.40 -11.09
N VAL A 545 -17.53 8.85 -10.28
CA VAL A 545 -17.57 10.11 -9.54
C VAL A 545 -16.32 10.93 -9.78
N LEU A 546 -16.49 12.25 -9.75
CA LEU A 546 -15.44 13.25 -9.68
C LEU A 546 -15.25 13.65 -8.21
N VAL A 547 -14.04 13.56 -7.70
CA VAL A 547 -13.73 13.92 -6.32
C VAL A 547 -12.38 14.62 -6.23
N ARG A 548 -12.24 15.53 -5.25
CA ARG A 548 -10.96 16.13 -4.92
C ARG A 548 -10.30 15.34 -3.82
N GLN A 549 -9.03 15.00 -4.02
CA GLN A 549 -8.21 14.31 -3.02
C GLN A 549 -6.83 14.96 -2.92
N THR A 550 -6.09 14.58 -1.89
CA THR A 550 -4.66 14.86 -1.78
C THR A 550 -3.89 13.61 -2.19
N ILE A 551 -2.89 13.76 -3.05
CA ILE A 551 -2.02 12.64 -3.47
C ILE A 551 -1.24 12.13 -2.26
N ASP A 552 -1.26 10.84 -2.04
CA ASP A 552 -0.54 10.18 -0.95
C ASP A 552 0.93 10.59 -0.91
N TYR A 553 1.49 10.69 0.29
CA TYR A 553 2.87 11.13 0.58
C TYR A 553 3.18 12.58 0.19
N SER A 554 2.17 13.42 -0.01
CA SER A 554 2.35 14.83 -0.35
C SER A 554 1.23 15.72 0.19
N ASP A 555 1.28 17.00 -0.13
CA ASP A 555 0.18 17.95 0.01
C ASP A 555 -0.43 18.33 -1.35
N ILE A 556 -0.09 17.61 -2.41
CA ILE A 556 -0.51 17.92 -3.78
C ILE A 556 -2.00 17.65 -3.96
N PRO A 557 -2.81 18.66 -4.29
CA PRO A 557 -4.21 18.44 -4.64
C PRO A 557 -4.34 17.73 -5.99
N ALA A 558 -5.35 16.86 -6.09
CA ALA A 558 -5.70 16.21 -7.35
C ALA A 558 -7.21 16.18 -7.57
N LEU A 559 -7.62 16.34 -8.82
CA LEU A 559 -8.96 15.97 -9.27
C LEU A 559 -8.94 14.51 -9.70
N CYS A 560 -9.71 13.70 -8.99
CA CYS A 560 -9.73 12.25 -9.16
C CYS A 560 -11.05 11.78 -9.79
N ILE A 561 -10.97 10.69 -10.52
CA ILE A 561 -12.12 9.92 -11.00
C ILE A 561 -11.98 8.50 -10.48
N SER A 562 -13.04 7.99 -9.85
CA SER A 562 -13.21 6.58 -9.57
C SER A 562 -14.47 6.08 -10.26
N ALA A 563 -14.35 5.06 -11.10
CA ALA A 563 -15.47 4.58 -11.90
C ALA A 563 -15.42 3.06 -12.10
N CYS A 564 -16.57 2.45 -12.30
CA CYS A 564 -16.67 1.02 -12.60
C CYS A 564 -17.62 0.75 -13.76
N SER A 565 -17.41 -0.38 -14.45
CA SER A 565 -18.33 -0.87 -15.47
C SER A 565 -19.20 -2.00 -14.91
N THR A 566 -20.48 -1.99 -15.28
CA THR A 566 -21.43 -3.05 -15.00
C THR A 566 -21.61 -4.02 -16.19
N SER A 567 -20.84 -3.84 -17.26
CA SER A 567 -20.83 -4.70 -18.45
C SER A 567 -19.53 -5.48 -18.56
N SER A 568 -19.64 -6.75 -18.98
CA SER A 568 -18.47 -7.56 -19.33
C SER A 568 -17.90 -7.11 -20.67
N GLY A 569 -16.60 -7.36 -20.91
CA GLY A 569 -15.95 -7.01 -22.16
C GLY A 569 -14.43 -7.04 -22.04
N SER A 570 -13.76 -6.43 -23.00
CA SER A 570 -12.31 -6.24 -22.96
C SER A 570 -11.95 -4.76 -23.12
N LEU A 571 -10.87 -4.37 -22.45
CA LEU A 571 -10.30 -3.04 -22.51
C LEU A 571 -8.82 -3.15 -22.87
N THR A 572 -8.35 -2.39 -23.85
CA THR A 572 -6.92 -2.32 -24.19
C THR A 572 -6.35 -0.98 -23.73
N ILE A 573 -5.26 -1.04 -22.95
CA ILE A 573 -4.51 0.11 -22.49
C ILE A 573 -3.06 -0.09 -22.92
N GLY A 574 -2.55 0.77 -23.80
CA GLY A 574 -1.25 0.58 -24.41
C GLY A 574 -1.18 -0.76 -25.16
N GLN A 575 -0.28 -1.65 -24.75
CA GLN A 575 -0.12 -3.00 -25.34
C GLN A 575 -0.81 -4.11 -24.52
N LYS A 576 -1.45 -3.79 -23.40
CA LYS A 576 -2.09 -4.75 -22.49
C LYS A 576 -3.60 -4.77 -22.69
N THR A 577 -4.18 -5.97 -22.89
CA THR A 577 -5.64 -6.17 -22.98
C THR A 577 -6.15 -6.83 -21.70
N PHE A 578 -7.13 -6.20 -21.08
CA PHE A 578 -7.87 -6.69 -19.91
C PHE A 578 -9.18 -7.30 -20.36
N THR A 579 -9.52 -8.47 -19.84
CA THR A 579 -10.67 -9.25 -20.29
C THR A 579 -11.97 -8.99 -19.54
N TYR A 580 -11.90 -8.38 -18.38
CA TYR A 580 -13.05 -8.04 -17.56
C TYR A 580 -13.00 -6.60 -17.09
N GLN A 581 -14.18 -6.00 -16.99
CA GLN A 581 -14.32 -4.63 -16.54
C GLN A 581 -14.35 -4.58 -15.01
N GLN A 582 -13.52 -3.74 -14.44
CA GLN A 582 -13.36 -3.57 -13.01
C GLN A 582 -13.38 -2.06 -12.67
N ASN A 583 -12.92 -1.68 -11.52
CA ASN A 583 -12.72 -0.29 -11.19
C ASN A 583 -11.56 0.31 -12.01
N ILE A 584 -11.75 1.55 -12.38
CA ILE A 584 -10.71 2.41 -12.97
C ILE A 584 -10.53 3.63 -12.09
N TRP A 585 -9.32 4.12 -12.04
CA TRP A 585 -8.96 5.37 -11.37
C TRP A 585 -8.30 6.33 -12.35
N CYS A 586 -8.62 7.63 -12.21
CA CYS A 586 -7.86 8.68 -12.85
C CYS A 586 -7.45 9.72 -11.82
N SER A 587 -6.29 10.31 -12.00
CA SER A 587 -5.77 11.37 -11.14
C SER A 587 -5.15 12.48 -11.97
N LYS A 588 -5.62 13.70 -11.77
CA LYS A 588 -5.08 14.94 -12.35
C LYS A 588 -4.52 15.79 -11.23
N ALA A 589 -3.21 15.72 -11.04
CA ALA A 589 -2.49 16.55 -10.08
C ALA A 589 -2.54 18.03 -10.43
N ASP A 590 -2.42 18.88 -9.44
CA ASP A 590 -2.24 20.33 -9.64
C ASP A 590 -1.07 20.59 -10.59
N TYR A 591 -1.26 21.50 -11.55
CA TYR A 591 -0.31 21.73 -12.63
C TYR A 591 1.03 22.31 -12.13
N LYS A 592 1.01 23.19 -11.11
CA LYS A 592 2.24 23.76 -10.55
C LYS A 592 3.07 22.68 -9.86
N ALA A 593 2.40 21.84 -9.07
CA ALA A 593 3.04 20.72 -8.39
C ALA A 593 3.62 19.72 -9.39
N ALA A 594 2.88 19.35 -10.43
CA ALA A 594 3.32 18.42 -11.46
C ALA A 594 4.55 18.95 -12.24
N ILE A 595 4.52 20.22 -12.64
CA ILE A 595 5.64 20.89 -13.33
C ILE A 595 6.86 20.97 -12.41
N LYS A 596 6.69 21.43 -11.18
CA LYS A 596 7.80 21.58 -10.23
C LYS A 596 8.43 20.24 -9.85
N TYR A 597 7.59 19.24 -9.56
CA TYR A 597 8.09 17.90 -9.23
C TYR A 597 8.84 17.28 -10.43
N THR A 598 8.31 17.44 -11.63
CA THR A 598 9.00 17.01 -12.87
C THR A 598 10.33 17.73 -13.02
N LEU A 599 10.38 19.05 -12.80
CA LEU A 599 11.62 19.84 -12.87
C LEU A 599 12.65 19.31 -11.86
N ASP A 600 12.23 19.03 -10.63
CA ASP A 600 13.12 18.58 -9.54
C ASP A 600 13.64 17.16 -9.73
N LYS A 601 12.83 16.30 -10.34
CA LYS A 601 13.14 14.88 -10.50
C LYS A 601 13.74 14.52 -11.86
N THR A 602 13.60 15.39 -12.85
CA THR A 602 14.17 15.13 -14.19
C THR A 602 15.69 15.28 -14.15
N VAL A 603 16.38 14.18 -14.42
CA VAL A 603 17.84 14.19 -14.56
C VAL A 603 18.20 14.64 -15.96
N VAL A 604 18.74 15.85 -16.06
CA VAL A 604 19.25 16.39 -17.32
C VAL A 604 20.69 15.91 -17.51
N PRO A 605 21.05 15.33 -18.69
CA PRO A 605 22.35 14.67 -18.91
C PRO A 605 23.51 15.65 -19.09
N PHE A 606 23.34 16.93 -18.82
CA PHE A 606 24.37 17.97 -18.88
C PHE A 606 24.03 19.10 -17.91
N VAL A 607 25.02 19.95 -17.66
CA VAL A 607 24.89 21.19 -16.90
C VAL A 607 25.05 22.40 -17.79
N ASP A 608 24.56 23.56 -17.37
CA ASP A 608 24.72 24.81 -18.08
C ASP A 608 26.19 25.18 -18.23
N GLY A 609 26.62 25.65 -19.42
CA GLY A 609 28.00 25.95 -19.75
C GLY A 609 28.88 24.75 -20.10
N GLN A 610 28.35 23.53 -20.18
CA GLN A 610 29.13 22.32 -20.45
C GLN A 610 29.51 22.17 -21.91
N THR A 611 30.79 21.72 -22.14
CA THR A 611 31.18 21.19 -23.45
C THR A 611 30.82 19.72 -23.56
N ILE A 612 30.07 19.34 -24.59
CA ILE A 612 29.65 17.97 -24.89
C ILE A 612 30.24 17.46 -26.19
N SER A 613 30.69 16.20 -26.17
CA SER A 613 31.30 15.52 -27.33
C SER A 613 30.54 14.25 -27.75
N THR A 614 29.54 13.87 -26.98
CA THR A 614 28.67 12.70 -27.24
C THR A 614 27.20 13.10 -27.15
N ALA A 615 26.35 12.52 -28.02
CA ALA A 615 24.93 12.80 -28.06
C ALA A 615 24.26 12.38 -26.76
N PRO A 616 23.65 13.30 -25.98
CA PRO A 616 22.93 12.97 -24.74
C PRO A 616 21.57 12.39 -25.06
N LYS A 617 21.09 11.47 -24.22
CA LYS A 617 19.70 11.04 -24.26
C LYS A 617 18.86 12.01 -23.44
N LEU A 618 18.04 12.82 -24.10
CA LEU A 618 17.20 13.79 -23.44
C LEU A 618 15.98 13.11 -22.79
N PRO A 619 15.62 13.43 -21.52
CA PRO A 619 14.40 12.97 -20.90
C PRO A 619 13.18 13.60 -21.58
N THR A 620 12.16 12.79 -21.87
CA THR A 620 10.89 13.23 -22.49
C THR A 620 9.68 12.89 -21.67
N ALA A 621 9.82 12.07 -20.60
CA ALA A 621 8.78 11.73 -19.64
C ALA A 621 8.80 12.70 -18.46
N GLY A 622 7.63 13.09 -17.99
CA GLY A 622 7.42 13.83 -16.77
C GLY A 622 6.63 13.00 -15.75
N TYR A 623 6.43 13.56 -14.57
CA TYR A 623 5.61 12.98 -13.51
C TYR A 623 4.20 13.58 -13.55
N PHE A 624 3.21 12.85 -13.02
CA PHE A 624 1.82 13.29 -12.94
C PHE A 624 1.22 13.72 -14.29
N SER A 625 1.61 13.04 -15.37
CA SER A 625 1.22 13.36 -16.74
C SER A 625 1.71 14.73 -17.24
N ALA A 626 2.74 15.32 -16.63
CA ALA A 626 3.44 16.45 -17.21
C ALA A 626 4.30 15.96 -18.42
N ARG A 627 4.46 16.84 -19.40
CA ARG A 627 5.18 16.52 -20.64
C ARG A 627 6.48 17.31 -20.70
N VAL A 628 7.57 16.65 -21.04
CA VAL A 628 8.88 17.27 -21.22
C VAL A 628 9.20 17.36 -22.71
N LYS A 629 9.50 18.56 -23.19
CA LYS A 629 9.90 18.85 -24.57
C LYS A 629 11.24 19.54 -24.58
N TRP A 630 11.97 19.34 -25.65
CA TRP A 630 13.24 20.01 -25.88
C TRP A 630 13.21 20.80 -27.17
N GLN A 631 13.89 21.94 -27.18
CA GLN A 631 14.08 22.78 -28.36
C GLN A 631 15.53 23.26 -28.41
N SER A 632 16.13 23.07 -29.57
CA SER A 632 17.47 23.59 -29.87
C SER A 632 17.40 24.99 -30.45
N SER A 633 18.35 25.84 -30.12
CA SER A 633 18.53 27.15 -30.78
C SER A 633 19.21 27.01 -32.16
N ASP A 634 19.91 25.90 -32.41
CA ASP A 634 20.54 25.60 -33.68
C ASP A 634 20.54 24.11 -34.00
N GLU A 635 19.57 23.72 -34.83
CA GLU A 635 19.40 22.33 -35.26
C GLU A 635 20.54 21.78 -36.12
N SER A 636 21.46 22.65 -36.61
CA SER A 636 22.62 22.22 -37.38
C SER A 636 23.82 21.88 -36.49
N ILE A 637 23.85 22.33 -35.24
CA ILE A 637 24.84 21.99 -34.22
C ILE A 637 24.37 20.81 -33.41
N MET A 638 23.19 20.92 -32.78
CA MET A 638 22.55 19.88 -32.01
C MET A 638 21.03 19.88 -32.24
N ALA A 639 20.46 18.76 -32.63
CA ALA A 639 19.05 18.64 -32.81
C ALA A 639 18.28 18.63 -31.47
N SER A 640 16.99 18.99 -31.52
CA SER A 640 16.08 18.99 -30.35
C SER A 640 15.89 17.61 -29.72
N ASP A 641 16.24 16.51 -30.41
CA ASP A 641 16.27 15.15 -29.86
C ASP A 641 17.60 14.77 -29.18
N GLY A 642 18.58 15.68 -29.16
CA GLY A 642 19.89 15.47 -28.59
C GLY A 642 20.97 14.99 -29.57
N THR A 643 20.62 14.77 -30.86
CA THR A 643 21.56 14.32 -31.88
C THR A 643 22.57 15.43 -32.21
N LEU A 644 23.86 15.12 -32.09
CA LEU A 644 24.95 16.06 -32.47
C LEU A 644 25.14 16.03 -33.97
N LYS A 645 25.14 17.21 -34.62
CA LYS A 645 25.27 17.36 -36.08
C LYS A 645 26.45 18.23 -36.50
N GLY A 646 26.88 19.17 -35.62
CA GLY A 646 27.92 20.12 -35.91
C GLY A 646 28.79 20.43 -34.69
N LYS A 647 29.57 21.48 -34.78
CA LYS A 647 30.44 22.02 -33.72
C LYS A 647 30.09 23.47 -33.47
N GLY A 648 30.03 23.90 -32.21
CA GLY A 648 29.75 25.28 -31.81
C GLY A 648 28.87 25.39 -30.60
N ASP A 649 28.46 26.60 -30.29
CA ASP A 649 27.59 26.90 -29.14
C ASP A 649 26.13 26.74 -29.52
N VAL A 650 25.37 26.11 -28.61
CA VAL A 650 23.93 25.88 -28.77
C VAL A 650 23.21 26.02 -27.43
N THR A 651 22.00 26.54 -27.44
CA THR A 651 21.13 26.57 -26.29
C THR A 651 20.06 25.50 -26.43
N MET A 652 20.01 24.56 -25.49
CA MET A 652 18.97 23.56 -25.37
C MET A 652 17.93 24.02 -24.34
N THR A 653 16.70 24.23 -24.77
CA THR A 653 15.61 24.64 -23.88
C THR A 653 14.72 23.45 -23.55
N MET A 654 14.66 23.09 -22.27
CA MET A 654 13.72 22.12 -21.72
C MET A 654 12.42 22.89 -21.37
N THR A 655 11.28 22.42 -21.88
CA THR A 655 9.96 22.93 -21.53
C THR A 655 9.13 21.80 -20.91
N ILE A 656 8.62 22.04 -19.72
CA ILE A 656 7.69 21.15 -19.01
C ILE A 656 6.30 21.75 -19.11
N GLU A 657 5.36 20.94 -19.59
CA GLU A 657 3.97 21.39 -19.86
C GLU A 657 2.97 20.56 -19.07
N LYS A 658 1.94 21.22 -18.52
CA LYS A 658 0.79 20.57 -17.87
C LYS A 658 -0.46 21.46 -17.96
N ASP A 659 -1.55 20.92 -18.49
CA ASP A 659 -2.91 21.51 -18.48
C ASP A 659 -2.97 22.99 -18.90
N GLY A 660 -2.25 23.35 -20.00
CA GLY A 660 -2.24 24.72 -20.54
C GLY A 660 -1.20 25.64 -19.90
N PHE A 661 -0.36 25.12 -18.99
CA PHE A 661 0.76 25.86 -18.37
C PHE A 661 2.10 25.25 -18.75
N SER A 662 3.15 26.09 -18.74
CA SER A 662 4.50 25.63 -19.04
C SER A 662 5.55 26.32 -18.19
N TYR A 663 6.68 25.63 -18.01
CA TYR A 663 7.90 26.21 -17.45
C TYR A 663 9.07 25.80 -18.33
N SER A 664 9.96 26.75 -18.64
CA SER A 664 11.11 26.52 -19.50
C SER A 664 12.42 26.83 -18.80
N LYS A 665 13.43 25.95 -19.03
CA LYS A 665 14.78 26.14 -18.54
C LYS A 665 15.77 25.96 -19.68
N ALA A 666 16.64 26.98 -19.89
CA ALA A 666 17.66 26.96 -20.91
C ALA A 666 18.98 26.39 -20.36
N TYR A 667 19.73 25.71 -21.22
CA TYR A 667 21.06 25.19 -20.97
C TYR A 667 21.97 25.59 -22.14
N HIS A 668 23.00 26.33 -21.86
CA HIS A 668 23.99 26.77 -22.84
C HIS A 668 25.09 25.70 -22.94
N LEU A 669 25.32 25.16 -24.11
CA LEU A 669 26.24 24.07 -24.32
C LEU A 669 27.20 24.42 -25.47
N THR A 670 28.44 23.96 -25.40
CA THR A 670 29.35 23.91 -26.52
C THR A 670 29.49 22.49 -27.04
N VAL A 671 29.17 22.25 -28.29
CA VAL A 671 29.35 20.95 -28.96
C VAL A 671 30.72 20.88 -29.59
N ASP A 672 31.58 19.96 -29.14
CA ASP A 672 32.86 19.68 -29.71
C ASP A 672 33.23 18.20 -29.68
N ALA A 673 32.95 17.50 -30.72
CA ALA A 673 33.25 16.06 -30.86
C ALA A 673 34.78 15.76 -30.93
N THR A 674 35.60 16.77 -31.09
CA THR A 674 37.08 16.61 -31.19
C THR A 674 37.80 16.76 -29.86
N VAL A 675 37.16 17.26 -28.83
CA VAL A 675 37.73 17.37 -27.48
C VAL A 675 37.74 16.01 -26.80
N PRO A 676 38.89 15.48 -26.35
CA PRO A 676 38.91 14.30 -25.51
C PRO A 676 38.11 14.59 -24.24
N VAL A 677 37.16 13.78 -23.91
CA VAL A 677 36.38 13.91 -22.66
C VAL A 677 37.33 13.69 -21.50
N THR A 678 37.74 14.76 -20.80
CA THR A 678 38.41 14.64 -19.51
C THR A 678 37.34 14.25 -18.50
N PRO A 679 37.41 13.08 -17.85
CA PRO A 679 36.41 12.67 -16.89
C PRO A 679 36.24 13.71 -15.80
N THR A 680 35.03 14.20 -15.61
CA THR A 680 34.73 15.07 -14.48
C THR A 680 34.71 14.22 -13.22
N ILE A 681 35.50 14.58 -12.21
CA ILE A 681 35.49 13.92 -10.90
C ILE A 681 34.66 14.78 -9.94
N THR A 682 33.51 14.27 -9.55
CA THR A 682 32.67 14.91 -8.53
C THR A 682 32.86 14.19 -7.20
N THR A 683 33.24 14.92 -6.16
CA THR A 683 33.44 14.35 -4.83
C THR A 683 32.22 14.54 -3.97
N TYR A 684 31.76 13.46 -3.37
CA TYR A 684 30.62 13.39 -2.47
C TYR A 684 31.03 12.92 -1.07
N TYR A 685 30.31 13.35 -0.09
CA TYR A 685 30.47 13.01 1.32
C TYR A 685 29.19 12.40 1.87
N PRO A 686 28.93 11.12 1.61
CA PRO A 686 27.66 10.49 1.99
C PRO A 686 27.53 10.34 3.50
N GLU A 687 26.27 10.45 3.95
CA GLU A 687 25.85 10.17 5.32
C GLU A 687 24.60 9.28 5.29
N CYS A 688 24.58 8.22 6.07
CA CYS A 688 23.38 7.40 6.32
C CYS A 688 23.59 6.47 7.51
N GLY A 689 22.48 5.87 7.97
CA GLY A 689 22.46 4.89 9.04
C GLY A 689 22.20 5.47 10.44
N ALA A 690 21.71 4.63 11.34
CA ALA A 690 21.34 5.02 12.68
C ALA A 690 22.55 5.04 13.63
N ARG A 691 22.72 6.14 14.35
CA ARG A 691 23.88 6.35 15.26
C ARG A 691 23.84 5.45 16.51
N ASP A 692 22.70 4.85 16.81
CA ASP A 692 22.54 3.86 17.90
C ASP A 692 22.79 2.42 17.45
N PHE A 693 23.23 2.23 16.21
CA PHE A 693 23.49 0.93 15.57
C PHE A 693 22.26 0.01 15.49
N SER A 694 21.05 0.58 15.50
CA SER A 694 19.80 -0.18 15.51
C SER A 694 19.30 -0.58 14.12
N ASN A 695 19.80 0.06 13.06
CA ASN A 695 19.33 -0.18 11.71
C ASN A 695 19.78 -1.53 11.15
N ALA A 696 18.95 -2.09 10.28
CA ALA A 696 19.28 -3.21 9.42
C ALA A 696 19.38 -2.76 7.96
N PHE A 697 19.86 -3.61 7.07
CA PHE A 697 19.90 -3.32 5.62
C PHE A 697 18.52 -2.88 5.11
N TRP A 698 18.52 -1.91 4.21
CA TRP A 698 17.31 -1.40 3.54
C TRP A 698 16.33 -0.65 4.45
N THR A 699 16.80 -0.15 5.56
CA THR A 699 16.00 0.70 6.48
C THR A 699 16.34 2.17 6.36
N GLU A 700 17.61 2.50 6.12
CA GLU A 700 18.09 3.88 5.98
C GLU A 700 19.00 4.00 4.76
N PHE A 701 18.95 5.15 4.07
CA PHE A 701 19.62 5.38 2.81
C PHE A 701 20.24 6.77 2.78
N SER A 702 21.38 6.90 2.06
CA SER A 702 21.95 8.20 1.71
C SER A 702 21.11 8.90 0.63
N ASP A 703 21.50 10.12 0.28
CA ASP A 703 21.09 10.76 -0.97
C ASP A 703 21.50 9.92 -2.19
N TYR A 704 20.84 10.19 -3.33
CA TYR A 704 21.21 9.61 -4.61
C TYR A 704 22.25 10.46 -5.32
N TYR A 705 23.28 9.79 -5.87
CA TYR A 705 24.39 10.41 -6.58
C TYR A 705 24.38 9.96 -8.04
N THR A 706 24.24 10.90 -8.95
CA THR A 706 24.20 10.61 -10.39
C THR A 706 25.59 10.59 -10.99
N VAL A 707 25.92 9.55 -11.76
CA VAL A 707 27.14 9.47 -12.56
C VAL A 707 26.81 9.24 -14.01
N THR A 708 27.08 10.20 -14.85
CA THR A 708 26.89 10.10 -16.30
C THR A 708 28.08 9.39 -16.95
N LYS A 709 27.85 8.81 -18.14
CA LYS A 709 28.93 8.15 -18.91
C LYS A 709 30.16 9.06 -19.08
N GLY A 710 31.34 8.48 -18.96
CA GLY A 710 32.62 9.16 -19.05
C GLY A 710 33.06 9.87 -17.78
N ASN A 711 32.22 9.94 -16.72
CA ASN A 711 32.51 10.67 -15.50
C ASN A 711 32.81 9.75 -14.30
N VAL A 712 33.31 10.37 -13.22
CA VAL A 712 33.70 9.67 -11.99
C VAL A 712 33.05 10.34 -10.79
N ALA A 713 32.36 9.54 -9.97
CA ALA A 713 32.00 9.94 -8.60
C ALA A 713 33.12 9.49 -7.64
N ARG A 714 33.55 10.36 -6.75
CA ARG A 714 34.45 10.03 -5.64
C ARG A 714 33.68 10.18 -4.34
N PHE A 715 33.67 9.14 -3.52
CA PHE A 715 33.03 9.14 -2.21
C PHE A 715 34.06 9.10 -1.11
N ARG A 716 33.93 9.98 -0.11
CA ARG A 716 34.81 10.04 1.05
C ARG A 716 33.95 10.11 2.32
N PHE A 717 34.11 9.13 3.19
CA PHE A 717 33.34 9.05 4.43
C PHE A 717 34.07 8.27 5.52
N VAL A 718 33.62 8.42 6.75
CA VAL A 718 34.05 7.64 7.91
C VAL A 718 32.97 6.63 8.26
N ASN A 719 33.36 5.39 8.42
CA ASN A 719 32.47 4.31 8.87
C ASN A 719 32.51 4.17 10.39
N HIS A 720 31.36 3.97 10.99
CA HIS A 720 31.20 3.76 12.44
C HIS A 720 30.37 2.49 12.69
N ASN A 721 30.87 1.61 13.55
CA ASN A 721 30.16 0.45 14.05
C ASN A 721 30.41 0.26 15.55
N SER A 722 29.78 -0.73 16.16
CA SER A 722 29.96 -1.02 17.59
C SER A 722 31.36 -1.55 17.95
N GLY A 723 32.17 -1.93 16.95
CA GLY A 723 33.48 -2.55 17.15
C GLY A 723 33.40 -3.98 17.71
N THR A 724 32.21 -4.54 17.88
CA THR A 724 31.98 -5.86 18.47
C THR A 724 30.98 -6.68 17.65
N GLY A 725 30.99 -8.00 17.81
CA GLY A 725 30.07 -8.89 17.15
C GLY A 725 30.50 -9.32 15.74
N SER A 726 29.64 -9.99 15.01
CA SER A 726 29.86 -10.48 13.64
C SER A 726 29.51 -9.46 12.56
N ASN A 727 29.36 -8.19 12.91
CA ASN A 727 28.94 -7.14 11.98
C ASN A 727 30.12 -6.65 11.12
N TRP A 728 30.46 -7.41 10.10
CA TRP A 728 31.48 -7.08 9.10
C TRP A 728 30.87 -6.45 7.83
N GLU A 729 29.55 -6.38 7.73
CA GLU A 729 28.77 -5.86 6.60
C GLU A 729 28.36 -4.41 6.80
N ASN A 730 29.26 -3.52 7.16
CA ASN A 730 28.93 -2.20 7.68
C ASN A 730 28.15 -1.31 6.70
N TRP A 731 28.66 -1.14 5.49
CA TRP A 731 28.02 -0.30 4.47
C TRP A 731 27.99 -1.02 3.13
N LEU A 732 26.98 -0.64 2.34
CA LEU A 732 26.80 -1.10 0.98
C LEU A 732 26.67 0.09 0.06
N ILE A 733 27.25 -0.01 -1.13
CA ILE A 733 26.95 0.89 -2.24
C ILE A 733 26.10 0.15 -3.26
N VAL A 734 25.04 0.81 -3.69
CA VAL A 734 24.09 0.29 -4.68
C VAL A 734 24.21 1.13 -5.94
N ALA A 735 24.30 0.46 -7.08
CA ALA A 735 24.16 1.09 -8.40
C ALA A 735 22.81 0.67 -9.00
N SER A 736 22.02 1.64 -9.44
CA SER A 736 20.66 1.40 -9.93
C SER A 736 20.33 2.20 -11.19
N THR A 737 19.26 1.79 -11.85
CA THR A 737 18.72 2.43 -13.06
C THR A 737 17.88 3.67 -12.77
N ALA A 738 17.22 3.69 -11.61
CA ALA A 738 16.34 4.76 -11.12
C ALA A 738 16.41 4.82 -9.59
N GLN A 739 15.73 5.77 -8.96
CA GLN A 739 15.57 5.81 -7.51
C GLN A 739 14.69 4.65 -7.04
N ARG A 740 14.91 4.17 -5.83
CA ARG A 740 14.06 3.12 -5.24
C ARG A 740 12.62 3.60 -5.19
N GLY A 741 11.72 2.70 -5.58
CA GLY A 741 10.31 3.02 -5.67
C GLY A 741 9.88 3.69 -6.98
N GLU A 742 10.79 4.17 -7.81
CA GLU A 742 10.46 4.75 -9.11
C GLU A 742 10.23 3.67 -10.18
N PRO A 743 9.39 3.95 -11.19
CA PRO A 743 9.22 3.05 -12.34
C PRO A 743 10.56 2.78 -13.03
N GLY A 744 10.81 1.52 -13.35
CA GLY A 744 12.06 1.12 -13.99
C GLY A 744 13.24 0.98 -13.03
N TYR A 745 13.04 1.08 -11.72
CA TYR A 745 14.09 0.76 -10.75
C TYR A 745 14.54 -0.70 -10.93
N SER A 746 15.82 -0.85 -11.07
CA SER A 746 16.50 -2.14 -11.04
C SER A 746 17.94 -1.90 -10.57
N GLU A 747 18.43 -2.77 -9.75
CA GLU A 747 19.80 -2.72 -9.27
C GLU A 747 20.74 -3.33 -10.32
N TYR A 748 21.76 -2.62 -10.69
CA TYR A 748 22.87 -3.21 -11.42
C TYR A 748 23.63 -4.16 -10.49
N PHE A 749 23.93 -3.68 -9.30
CA PHE A 749 24.57 -4.46 -8.24
C PHE A 749 24.40 -3.80 -6.88
N VAL A 750 24.55 -4.59 -5.85
CA VAL A 750 24.81 -4.19 -4.47
C VAL A 750 26.20 -4.68 -4.11
N LEU A 751 27.09 -3.78 -3.65
CA LEU A 751 28.47 -4.10 -3.28
C LEU A 751 28.70 -3.75 -1.80
N ARG A 752 29.14 -4.74 -1.02
CA ARG A 752 29.46 -4.59 0.40
C ARG A 752 30.91 -4.11 0.63
N ASN A 753 31.16 -3.61 1.82
CA ASN A 753 32.49 -3.16 2.26
C ASN A 753 33.56 -4.27 2.26
N ASP A 754 33.17 -5.52 2.23
CA ASP A 754 34.08 -6.69 2.13
C ASP A 754 34.28 -7.18 0.69
N ASN A 755 33.88 -6.37 -0.30
CA ASN A 755 33.94 -6.67 -1.74
C ASN A 755 33.05 -7.86 -2.19
N TYR A 756 32.02 -8.22 -1.43
CA TYR A 756 31.00 -9.14 -1.89
C TYR A 756 29.88 -8.39 -2.61
N ALA A 757 29.47 -8.86 -3.78
CA ALA A 757 28.44 -8.22 -4.58
C ALA A 757 27.38 -9.20 -5.11
N TRP A 758 26.15 -8.71 -5.33
CA TRP A 758 25.06 -9.45 -5.95
C TRP A 758 24.21 -8.55 -6.86
N ASP A 759 23.48 -9.18 -7.78
CA ASP A 759 22.55 -8.51 -8.69
C ASP A 759 21.13 -8.35 -8.08
N SER A 760 20.22 -7.76 -8.84
CA SER A 760 18.82 -7.56 -8.45
C SER A 760 18.02 -8.86 -8.17
N ASN A 761 18.52 -10.00 -8.60
CA ASN A 761 17.91 -11.31 -8.35
C ASN A 761 18.55 -12.02 -7.16
N GLY A 762 19.50 -11.38 -6.47
CA GLY A 762 20.24 -11.97 -5.37
C GLY A 762 21.33 -12.95 -5.80
N ASN A 763 21.63 -13.05 -7.10
CA ASN A 763 22.72 -13.88 -7.57
C ASN A 763 24.06 -13.25 -7.23
N SER A 764 24.95 -14.02 -6.65
CA SER A 764 26.33 -13.58 -6.42
C SER A 764 26.99 -13.21 -7.75
N LEU A 765 27.48 -11.99 -7.85
CA LEU A 765 28.24 -11.57 -9.02
C LEU A 765 29.61 -12.21 -9.03
N ASP A 766 30.06 -12.56 -10.23
CA ASP A 766 31.33 -13.28 -10.38
C ASP A 766 32.51 -12.49 -9.81
N ASN A 767 33.35 -13.18 -9.14
CA ASN A 767 34.15 -12.78 -8.06
C ASN A 767 35.54 -13.33 -8.16
N THR A 768 36.09 -13.14 -9.29
CA THR A 768 37.54 -13.08 -9.39
C THR A 768 38.12 -12.07 -8.38
N MET A 769 37.28 -11.31 -7.73
CA MET A 769 37.60 -10.30 -6.70
C MET A 769 36.92 -10.55 -5.34
N LYS A 770 36.33 -11.74 -5.13
CA LYS A 770 35.86 -12.14 -3.78
C LYS A 770 37.00 -12.06 -2.79
N TYR A 771 36.83 -11.23 -1.78
CA TYR A 771 37.74 -11.14 -0.66
C TYR A 771 39.19 -10.95 -1.04
N PRO A 772 39.55 -9.91 -1.84
CA PRO A 772 40.95 -9.74 -2.29
C PRO A 772 41.91 -9.62 -1.11
N PHE A 773 41.47 -9.10 0.02
CA PHE A 773 42.26 -9.02 1.25
C PHE A 773 42.21 -10.30 2.10
N ALA A 774 41.19 -11.19 1.92
CA ALA A 774 41.14 -12.49 2.62
C ALA A 774 42.18 -13.50 2.09
N ILE A 775 42.83 -13.18 0.97
CA ILE A 775 43.92 -13.99 0.39
C ILE A 775 45.26 -13.69 1.08
N SER A 776 45.37 -12.57 1.79
CA SER A 776 46.58 -12.21 2.55
C SER A 776 46.78 -13.16 3.75
N SER A 777 47.96 -13.68 3.95
CA SER A 777 48.32 -14.56 5.07
C SER A 777 48.12 -13.95 6.45
N ASN A 778 47.94 -12.63 6.51
CA ASN A 778 47.73 -11.84 7.74
C ASN A 778 46.29 -11.29 7.88
N PHE A 779 45.35 -11.72 7.04
CA PHE A 779 43.98 -11.30 7.10
C PHE A 779 43.22 -12.09 8.18
N SER A 780 42.43 -11.42 9.00
CA SER A 780 41.50 -12.01 9.97
C SER A 780 40.18 -11.26 9.92
N TRP A 781 39.09 -11.99 9.84
CA TRP A 781 37.73 -11.41 9.88
C TRP A 781 37.46 -10.68 11.20
N ASP A 782 37.90 -11.19 12.32
CA ASP A 782 37.71 -10.55 13.63
C ASP A 782 38.43 -9.20 13.69
N THR A 783 39.66 -9.14 13.12
CA THR A 783 40.39 -7.89 12.99
C THR A 783 39.72 -6.93 12.03
N PHE A 784 39.19 -7.44 10.90
CA PHE A 784 38.49 -6.62 9.91
C PHE A 784 37.25 -5.94 10.51
N VAL A 785 36.42 -6.66 11.27
CA VAL A 785 35.24 -6.11 11.95
C VAL A 785 35.62 -4.96 12.88
N THR A 786 36.64 -5.15 13.70
CA THR A 786 37.15 -4.13 14.63
C THR A 786 37.72 -2.92 13.86
N ASP A 787 38.44 -3.18 12.78
CA ASP A 787 39.09 -2.18 11.95
C ASP A 787 38.13 -1.27 11.18
N MET A 788 36.90 -1.75 10.94
CA MET A 788 35.89 -0.96 10.25
C MET A 788 35.40 0.23 11.08
N ASN A 789 35.45 0.14 12.42
CA ASN A 789 35.05 1.25 13.27
C ASN A 789 36.05 2.42 13.20
N GLY A 790 35.59 3.59 12.81
CA GLY A 790 36.45 4.80 12.60
C GLY A 790 37.30 4.74 11.35
N SER A 791 37.13 3.75 10.46
CA SER A 791 37.85 3.67 9.21
C SER A 791 37.38 4.74 8.23
N THR A 792 38.32 5.25 7.44
CA THR A 792 38.08 6.23 6.36
C THR A 792 38.03 5.50 5.02
N VAL A 793 36.98 5.73 4.28
CA VAL A 793 36.79 5.18 2.92
C VAL A 793 37.05 6.29 1.89
N ASP A 794 37.87 5.98 0.91
CA ASP A 794 38.07 6.77 -0.30
C ASP A 794 37.78 5.88 -1.50
N MET A 795 36.67 6.13 -2.17
CA MET A 795 36.15 5.30 -3.24
C MET A 795 35.90 6.13 -4.49
N THR A 796 36.27 5.61 -5.64
CA THR A 796 35.88 6.16 -6.93
C THR A 796 34.99 5.18 -7.68
N VAL A 797 33.94 5.71 -8.27
CA VAL A 797 33.04 4.99 -9.16
C VAL A 797 33.07 5.67 -10.51
N LYS A 798 33.64 5.01 -11.49
CA LYS A 798 33.74 5.50 -12.88
C LYS A 798 32.68 4.81 -13.72
N TYR A 799 31.85 5.58 -14.39
CA TYR A 799 30.95 5.06 -15.41
C TYR A 799 31.56 5.30 -16.76
N THR A 800 32.12 4.28 -17.39
CA THR A 800 32.88 4.42 -18.62
C THR A 800 32.00 4.79 -19.82
N ASN A 801 32.62 5.29 -20.90
CA ASN A 801 31.89 5.59 -22.15
C ASN A 801 31.24 4.35 -22.77
N GLU A 802 31.84 3.17 -22.57
CA GLU A 802 31.32 1.88 -23.00
C GLU A 802 30.14 1.41 -22.13
N GLY A 803 29.90 2.06 -20.97
CA GLY A 803 28.83 1.73 -20.04
C GLY A 803 29.23 0.72 -18.96
N ASN A 804 30.52 0.47 -18.74
CA ASN A 804 30.96 -0.33 -17.61
C ASN A 804 31.04 0.52 -16.35
N ILE A 805 30.84 -0.10 -15.20
CA ILE A 805 30.94 0.54 -13.89
C ILE A 805 32.20 0.01 -13.19
N GLU A 806 33.16 0.86 -13.00
CA GLU A 806 34.45 0.55 -12.38
C GLU A 806 34.52 1.19 -10.98
N ILE A 807 34.65 0.38 -9.94
CA ILE A 807 34.84 0.86 -8.56
C ILE A 807 36.27 0.58 -8.12
N ASN A 808 36.94 1.60 -7.56
CA ASN A 808 38.16 1.43 -6.83
C ASN A 808 37.99 2.06 -5.44
N SER A 809 38.25 1.29 -4.42
CA SER A 809 38.05 1.69 -3.03
C SER A 809 39.29 1.40 -2.20
N THR A 810 39.55 2.28 -1.26
CA THR A 810 40.58 2.10 -0.24
C THR A 810 39.97 2.42 1.12
N ILE A 811 39.93 1.42 1.99
CA ILE A 811 39.52 1.57 3.39
C ILE A 811 40.80 1.70 4.22
N LYS A 812 40.97 2.82 4.89
CA LYS A 812 42.11 3.09 5.79
C LYS A 812 41.63 3.11 7.22
N THR A 813 42.12 2.22 8.04
CA THR A 813 41.73 2.06 9.43
C THR A 813 42.43 3.04 10.36
N SER A 814 41.91 3.25 11.55
CA SER A 814 42.56 4.05 12.61
C SER A 814 43.88 3.43 13.08
N ALA A 815 44.04 2.12 12.96
CA ALA A 815 45.28 1.40 13.25
C ALA A 815 46.32 1.48 12.10
N GLY A 816 46.02 2.22 11.01
CA GLY A 816 46.93 2.40 9.87
C GLY A 816 46.94 1.26 8.85
N ARG A 817 46.12 0.21 9.04
CA ARG A 817 45.90 -0.85 8.03
C ARG A 817 45.11 -0.31 6.86
N THR A 818 45.30 -0.92 5.69
CA THR A 818 44.64 -0.49 4.46
C THR A 818 44.05 -1.71 3.76
N TYR A 819 42.77 -1.60 3.38
CA TYR A 819 42.04 -2.59 2.63
C TYR A 819 41.63 -2.03 1.25
N PRO A 820 42.48 -2.20 0.21
CA PRO A 820 42.12 -1.78 -1.13
C PRO A 820 41.36 -2.88 -1.84
N TYR A 821 40.38 -2.49 -2.65
CA TYR A 821 39.71 -3.42 -3.58
C TYR A 821 39.23 -2.68 -4.83
N SER A 822 38.96 -3.44 -5.88
CA SER A 822 38.35 -2.95 -7.10
C SER A 822 37.22 -3.92 -7.53
N PHE A 823 36.24 -3.36 -8.19
CA PHE A 823 35.07 -4.09 -8.69
C PHE A 823 34.71 -3.56 -10.07
N LEU A 824 34.41 -4.46 -11.00
CA LEU A 824 34.00 -4.13 -12.35
C LEU A 824 32.68 -4.83 -12.69
N TYR A 825 31.69 -4.02 -13.03
CA TYR A 825 30.41 -4.52 -13.51
C TYR A 825 30.19 -4.15 -14.98
N ARG A 826 29.70 -5.10 -15.78
CA ARG A 826 29.38 -4.93 -17.19
C ARG A 826 27.88 -5.16 -17.39
N PRO A 827 27.05 -4.10 -17.40
CA PRO A 827 25.60 -4.24 -17.65
C PRO A 827 25.36 -4.80 -19.06
N ALA A 828 24.33 -5.62 -19.21
CA ALA A 828 23.88 -6.12 -20.51
C ALA A 828 23.37 -5.00 -21.42
N SER A 829 22.87 -3.90 -20.85
CA SER A 829 22.54 -2.66 -21.53
C SER A 829 23.01 -1.47 -20.69
N SER A 830 23.45 -0.40 -21.33
CA SER A 830 23.99 0.76 -20.61
C SER A 830 23.06 1.96 -20.77
N ALA A 831 22.66 2.55 -19.63
CA ALA A 831 21.97 3.82 -19.57
C ALA A 831 22.92 5.02 -19.76
N PRO A 832 22.43 6.23 -20.06
CA PRO A 832 23.29 7.45 -20.13
C PRO A 832 23.89 7.83 -18.78
N TYR A 833 23.30 7.41 -17.68
CA TYR A 833 23.77 7.61 -16.31
C TYR A 833 23.41 6.41 -15.42
N ILE A 834 24.04 6.35 -14.28
CA ILE A 834 23.70 5.44 -13.18
C ILE A 834 23.39 6.26 -11.93
N LEU A 835 22.55 5.75 -11.07
CA LEU A 835 22.33 6.28 -9.72
C LEU A 835 23.05 5.43 -8.70
N LEU A 836 23.72 6.09 -7.77
CA LEU A 836 24.43 5.46 -6.67
C LEU A 836 23.82 5.94 -5.36
N PHE A 837 23.72 5.05 -4.38
CA PHE A 837 23.34 5.39 -3.02
C PHE A 837 23.93 4.39 -2.04
N PHE A 838 23.95 4.75 -0.75
CA PHE A 838 24.46 3.90 0.32
C PHE A 838 23.32 3.47 1.25
N THR A 839 23.50 2.31 1.85
CA THR A 839 22.74 1.82 3.00
C THR A 839 23.69 1.14 3.97
N THR A 840 23.30 0.97 5.23
CA THR A 840 24.17 0.44 6.28
C THR A 840 23.45 -0.63 7.09
N GLU A 841 24.18 -1.49 7.78
CA GLU A 841 23.64 -2.43 8.74
C GLU A 841 24.39 -2.32 10.06
N ARG A 842 23.67 -2.03 11.16
CA ARG A 842 24.19 -1.85 12.53
C ARG A 842 25.45 -0.95 12.56
N SER A 843 25.43 0.03 11.70
CA SER A 843 26.50 0.99 11.49
C SER A 843 25.92 2.29 10.93
N TYR A 844 26.74 3.31 10.87
CA TYR A 844 26.43 4.54 10.15
C TYR A 844 27.69 5.10 9.51
N ILE A 845 27.51 5.86 8.45
CA ILE A 845 28.60 6.58 7.80
C ILE A 845 28.40 8.09 7.96
N THR A 846 29.49 8.81 8.13
CA THR A 846 29.52 10.27 8.23
C THR A 846 30.49 10.85 7.21
N SER A 847 30.24 12.09 6.80
CA SER A 847 31.18 12.84 6.00
C SER A 847 32.55 12.88 6.67
N VAL A 848 33.61 12.75 5.90
CA VAL A 848 34.95 13.09 6.38
C VAL A 848 34.95 14.58 6.71
N GLU A 849 35.19 14.95 7.96
CA GLU A 849 35.46 16.34 8.27
C GLU A 849 36.65 16.75 7.36
N THR A 850 36.34 17.58 6.38
CA THR A 850 37.41 18.23 5.64
C THR A 850 38.18 19.02 6.68
N GLY A 851 39.31 18.47 7.13
CA GLY A 851 40.31 19.26 7.88
C GLY A 851 40.68 20.41 7.01
N ILE A 852 39.98 21.51 7.10
CA ILE A 852 40.57 22.80 6.93
C ILE A 852 41.56 22.82 8.08
N THR A 853 42.82 22.50 7.80
CA THR A 853 43.95 22.96 8.65
C THR A 853 43.66 24.43 8.82
N SER A 854 43.14 24.82 9.96
CA SER A 854 43.02 26.22 10.33
C SER A 854 44.35 26.84 10.03
N PRO A 855 44.47 27.86 9.18
CA PRO A 855 45.67 28.62 9.12
C PRO A 855 45.92 29.06 10.55
N THR A 856 47.10 28.82 11.09
CA THR A 856 47.55 29.28 12.39
C THR A 856 47.31 30.77 12.44
N ILE A 857 46.20 31.19 13.02
CA ILE A 857 45.89 32.61 13.20
C ILE A 857 46.72 33.04 14.37
N THR A 858 47.87 33.61 14.07
CA THR A 858 48.57 34.53 15.00
C THR A 858 47.52 35.57 15.40
N SER A 859 47.36 35.73 16.70
CA SER A 859 46.46 36.61 17.41
C SER A 859 46.34 38.01 16.78
N GLY A 860 45.26 38.27 16.08
CA GLY A 860 44.82 39.58 15.63
C GLY A 860 43.32 39.58 15.45
N HIS A 861 42.63 40.34 16.28
CA HIS A 861 41.18 40.47 16.33
C HIS A 861 40.58 40.92 14.99
N ASN A 862 39.97 39.99 14.25
CA ASN A 862 38.83 40.29 13.39
C ASN A 862 38.05 38.99 13.12
N ARG A 863 36.98 38.79 13.88
CA ARG A 863 36.02 37.65 13.67
C ARG A 863 35.14 37.95 12.48
N GLN A 864 35.55 37.56 11.30
CA GLN A 864 34.72 37.64 10.12
C GLN A 864 33.55 36.60 10.22
N THR A 865 32.36 37.06 9.99
CA THR A 865 31.12 36.26 10.05
C THR A 865 30.63 35.98 8.62
N PHE A 866 30.26 34.76 8.32
CA PHE A 866 29.81 34.35 6.97
C PHE A 866 28.34 33.86 7.06
N ASN A 867 27.54 34.11 6.02
CA ASN A 867 26.25 33.49 5.85
C ASN A 867 26.38 31.98 5.46
N LEU A 868 25.28 31.27 5.36
CA LEU A 868 25.31 29.84 5.01
C LEU A 868 25.78 29.56 3.57
N ASN A 869 25.88 30.60 2.72
CA ASN A 869 26.42 30.51 1.36
C ASN A 869 27.89 30.85 1.29
N GLY A 870 28.56 30.98 2.44
CA GLY A 870 29.98 31.28 2.52
C GLY A 870 30.37 32.76 2.24
N GLN A 871 29.42 33.67 2.13
CA GLN A 871 29.67 35.10 1.91
C GLN A 871 29.91 35.81 3.25
N ALA A 872 30.91 36.64 3.32
CA ALA A 872 31.20 37.47 4.49
C ALA A 872 30.04 38.46 4.71
N VAL A 873 29.54 38.52 5.95
CA VAL A 873 28.41 39.38 6.32
C VAL A 873 28.78 40.26 7.51
N GLY A 874 28.27 41.49 7.50
CA GLY A 874 28.49 42.48 8.55
C GLY A 874 27.53 42.25 9.75
N GLU A 875 27.73 43.07 10.80
CA GLU A 875 27.05 42.98 12.08
C GLU A 875 25.50 43.16 11.98
N ASN A 876 24.99 43.75 10.92
CA ASN A 876 23.58 44.03 10.69
C ASN A 876 22.83 42.87 10.00
N PHE A 877 23.53 41.79 9.65
CA PHE A 877 22.93 40.65 8.98
C PHE A 877 21.98 39.87 9.91
N ARG A 878 20.72 39.63 9.44
CA ARG A 878 19.76 38.79 10.14
C ARG A 878 19.62 37.45 9.44
N GLY A 879 19.93 36.37 10.13
CA GLY A 879 19.87 35.04 9.60
C GLY A 879 20.89 34.10 10.23
N PHE A 880 20.98 32.90 9.69
CA PHE A 880 21.97 31.94 10.18
C PHE A 880 23.35 32.32 9.64
N VAL A 881 24.33 32.37 10.52
CA VAL A 881 25.73 32.70 10.21
C VAL A 881 26.66 31.64 10.76
N ILE A 882 27.85 31.53 10.15
CA ILE A 882 28.97 30.74 10.66
C ILE A 882 30.00 31.73 11.23
N GLN A 883 30.24 31.63 12.53
CA GLN A 883 31.23 32.44 13.24
C GLN A 883 32.06 31.53 14.15
N GLY A 884 33.36 31.52 13.97
CA GLY A 884 34.27 30.66 14.73
C GLY A 884 33.96 29.17 14.55
N GLY A 885 33.53 28.73 13.33
CA GLY A 885 33.18 27.33 13.02
C GLY A 885 31.85 26.85 13.56
N LYS A 886 31.02 27.68 14.19
CA LYS A 886 29.72 27.31 14.74
C LYS A 886 28.60 28.07 14.06
N LYS A 887 27.50 27.35 13.73
CA LYS A 887 26.28 27.93 13.19
C LYS A 887 25.54 28.66 14.31
N ARG A 888 25.23 29.94 14.09
CA ARG A 888 24.47 30.77 15.03
C ARG A 888 23.43 31.59 14.28
N TYR A 889 22.36 31.98 14.96
CA TYR A 889 21.37 32.92 14.39
C TYR A 889 21.77 34.34 14.81
N SER A 890 22.14 35.17 13.82
CA SER A 890 22.40 36.61 14.03
C SER A 890 21.06 37.37 14.01
N LYS A 891 20.81 38.15 15.06
CA LYS A 891 19.60 39.00 15.17
C LYS A 891 19.79 40.37 14.50
N GLY A 892 21.01 40.67 14.04
CA GLY A 892 21.41 42.01 13.62
C GLY A 892 21.49 42.97 14.82
N SER A 893 22.39 43.91 14.82
CA SER A 893 22.35 45.05 15.74
C SER A 893 21.17 45.96 15.36
N ARG A 894 20.40 46.44 16.35
CA ARG A 894 19.35 47.45 16.15
C ARG A 894 19.96 48.82 15.80
#